data_bf7e8de338e30caf39ace92acf4e0265
#
_entry.id   bf7e8de338e30caf39ace92acf4e0265
#
_cell.length_a   1.000
_cell.length_b   1.000
_cell.length_c   1.000
_cell.angle_alpha   90.00
_cell.angle_beta   90.00
_cell.angle_gamma   90.00
#
_symmetry.space_group_name_H-M   'P 1'
#
loop_
_entity.id
_entity.type
_entity.pdbx_description
1 polymer ?
#
loop_
_entity_poly.entity_id
_entity_poly.type
_entity_poly.pdbx_seq_one_letter_code
_entity_poly.pdbx_strand_id
1 'polypeptide(L)'
;MTSAVGTVERSRIWAHPALALHAVVDAAGSVRLGTPGQDWACLVPLVEVTATGHGRNWSGERFIETAVGDRLAYRGHETVQVGSLERTTIRLADPVTGLAAEVTLEAGSGAGFLRARVRLVNEGVTALRLESVSTLTLGGISDPDGGLDGLTLHWADNDWLAECRWRRAPFRDQVVPLSRSAHGHEGRGCFERYSQGSWSTGRHLPVAALTDRDGRAWLWQIESSAGWRFESGEREGAAYVALFGPDDAHHQWHHTLAPGQEFHTVPAVLVRTESGGLDAAFGALTDYRRSIRRDHGDHRTLPVIYNDYMNTLMGDPTTERLLPLIEAAGKAGAEIFVIDAGWYDDDAQGWWDSVGAWDAAPNRFPGGIQEVLDAIRGHGMTPGLWLEPEVVGVRSPLAATLPPEAFFQRGGVRVTEHGRHHLDLRHPAARAHLDAVVDRLVGEWGVGYLKLDYNINIGPGTEGAVGTDGAVGTGTTNGVESPGAGLLGHHRAHLDWMNALLDRHPHLVLENCGSGGLRMDYAQLAVAQLQSTSDQQDPLRYPPIAAAAATAATPEQAAVWAYPQPDQTLDEIAFTLTGALLGRVHLSGFLNLMSDEQFDLVRSAISAYKDLRPEIAAAHPFWPLGLPGWDDTWIAHGLRGPESTYLAIWRRDLGAGPVDGTHGADTTRTLTIPHLHGVPLDPTVLQPTTADTTTQWNPTDGSLTVGLPRANTAVLVRLGAGAAE
;
A
#
# COMPACT_ATOMS: atom_id res chain seq x y z
N MET A 1 -12.06 3.18 -52.20
CA MET A 1 -10.63 3.41 -52.54
C MET A 1 -9.86 2.93 -51.32
N THR A 2 -9.35 1.74 -51.37
CA THR A 2 -8.46 1.18 -50.33
C THR A 2 -7.11 1.86 -50.48
N SER A 3 -6.81 2.80 -49.62
CA SER A 3 -5.47 3.39 -49.50
C SER A 3 -4.55 2.26 -48.96
N ALA A 4 -3.54 1.88 -49.76
CA ALA A 4 -2.45 1.07 -49.29
C ALA A 4 -1.73 1.85 -48.18
N VAL A 5 -1.98 1.47 -46.95
CA VAL A 5 -1.18 1.91 -45.79
C VAL A 5 0.21 1.30 -46.00
N GLY A 6 1.15 2.11 -46.48
CA GLY A 6 2.54 1.71 -46.53
C GLY A 6 2.98 1.25 -45.16
N THR A 7 3.66 0.10 -45.06
CA THR A 7 4.24 -0.40 -43.80
C THR A 7 5.27 0.65 -43.33
N VAL A 8 4.86 1.44 -42.33
CA VAL A 8 5.77 2.37 -41.65
C VAL A 8 6.86 1.52 -41.02
N GLU A 9 8.12 1.79 -41.36
CA GLU A 9 9.27 1.09 -40.77
C GLU A 9 9.30 1.35 -39.28
N ARG A 10 9.28 0.28 -38.46
CA ARG A 10 9.27 0.35 -37.01
C ARG A 10 10.48 -0.38 -36.46
N SER A 11 11.13 0.21 -35.48
CA SER A 11 12.32 -0.35 -34.84
C SER A 11 12.08 -0.62 -33.38
N ARG A 12 12.41 -1.83 -32.93
CA ARG A 12 12.40 -2.17 -31.51
C ARG A 12 13.64 -1.59 -30.84
N ILE A 13 13.44 -0.74 -29.84
CA ILE A 13 14.52 -0.07 -29.11
C ILE A 13 14.80 -0.68 -27.75
N TRP A 14 13.82 -1.44 -27.20
CA TRP A 14 13.94 -2.17 -25.93
C TRP A 14 13.03 -3.39 -25.96
N ALA A 15 13.41 -4.46 -25.25
CA ALA A 15 12.56 -5.61 -25.01
C ALA A 15 12.97 -6.34 -23.74
N HIS A 16 11.97 -6.85 -23.01
CA HIS A 16 12.18 -7.68 -21.83
C HIS A 16 11.43 -9.03 -22.02
N PRO A 17 12.16 -10.13 -22.35
CA PRO A 17 11.54 -11.40 -22.70
C PRO A 17 10.66 -12.00 -21.59
N ALA A 18 11.12 -11.96 -20.32
CA ALA A 18 10.37 -12.52 -19.19
C ALA A 18 9.04 -11.78 -18.92
N LEU A 19 8.95 -10.49 -19.27
CA LEU A 19 7.70 -9.71 -19.21
C LEU A 19 6.90 -9.79 -20.49
N ALA A 20 7.47 -10.34 -21.57
CA ALA A 20 6.93 -10.26 -22.93
C ALA A 20 6.49 -8.83 -23.27
N LEU A 21 7.36 -7.85 -23.02
CA LEU A 21 7.17 -6.43 -23.32
C LEU A 21 8.25 -5.93 -24.26
N HIS A 22 7.89 -4.96 -25.09
CA HIS A 22 8.84 -4.25 -25.93
C HIS A 22 8.45 -2.77 -26.11
N ALA A 23 9.46 -1.92 -26.26
CA ALA A 23 9.28 -0.56 -26.72
C ALA A 23 9.67 -0.46 -28.20
N VAL A 24 8.80 0.14 -28.99
CA VAL A 24 8.92 0.27 -30.44
C VAL A 24 8.84 1.74 -30.82
N VAL A 25 9.69 2.16 -31.76
CA VAL A 25 9.66 3.51 -32.35
C VAL A 25 9.24 3.41 -33.80
N ASP A 26 8.39 4.32 -34.27
CA ASP A 26 7.99 4.45 -35.66
C ASP A 26 8.88 5.48 -36.41
N ALA A 27 8.66 5.63 -37.73
CA ALA A 27 9.41 6.55 -38.56
C ALA A 27 9.18 8.04 -38.19
N ALA A 28 8.10 8.37 -37.49
CA ALA A 28 7.86 9.73 -36.99
C ALA A 28 8.55 9.98 -35.63
N GLY A 29 9.14 8.94 -35.05
CA GLY A 29 9.80 8.99 -33.73
C GLY A 29 8.88 8.73 -32.55
N SER A 30 7.60 8.41 -32.76
CA SER A 30 6.69 8.05 -31.64
C SER A 30 7.14 6.74 -31.01
N VAL A 31 7.26 6.71 -29.67
CA VAL A 31 7.63 5.51 -28.91
C VAL A 31 6.42 4.98 -28.17
N ARG A 32 6.17 3.68 -28.30
CA ARG A 32 5.05 3.00 -27.63
C ARG A 32 5.51 1.70 -26.98
N LEU A 33 4.90 1.38 -25.83
CA LEU A 33 5.17 0.17 -25.07
C LEU A 33 3.98 -0.80 -25.20
N GLY A 34 4.26 -2.07 -25.46
CA GLY A 34 3.26 -3.10 -25.58
C GLY A 34 3.79 -4.51 -25.57
N THR A 35 2.89 -5.49 -25.78
CA THR A 35 3.24 -6.90 -25.92
C THR A 35 3.66 -7.22 -27.36
N PRO A 36 4.60 -8.16 -27.57
CA PRO A 36 4.98 -8.60 -28.92
C PRO A 36 3.80 -9.12 -29.73
N GLY A 37 3.76 -8.77 -31.03
CA GLY A 37 2.73 -9.23 -31.94
C GLY A 37 1.46 -8.37 -32.01
N GLN A 38 1.32 -7.37 -31.17
CA GLN A 38 0.17 -6.45 -31.18
C GLN A 38 0.28 -5.41 -32.30
N ASP A 39 -0.87 -5.00 -32.84
CA ASP A 39 -0.91 -3.91 -33.82
C ASP A 39 -0.46 -2.60 -33.15
N TRP A 40 0.31 -1.80 -33.89
CA TRP A 40 0.74 -0.45 -33.46
C TRP A 40 -0.43 0.43 -33.05
N ALA A 41 -1.55 0.32 -33.72
CA ALA A 41 -2.73 1.12 -33.44
C ALA A 41 -3.30 0.89 -32.04
N CYS A 42 -3.14 -0.33 -31.49
CA CYS A 42 -3.59 -0.70 -30.14
C CYS A 42 -2.69 -0.16 -29.03
N LEU A 43 -1.48 0.32 -29.38
CA LEU A 43 -0.52 0.83 -28.39
C LEU A 43 -0.75 2.32 -28.14
N VAL A 44 -0.33 2.79 -26.97
CA VAL A 44 -0.41 4.20 -26.56
C VAL A 44 1.01 4.80 -26.47
N PRO A 45 1.17 6.13 -26.61
CA PRO A 45 2.46 6.78 -26.40
C PRO A 45 3.08 6.42 -25.05
N LEU A 46 4.40 6.25 -25.01
CA LEU A 46 5.13 5.84 -23.80
C LEU A 46 4.94 6.83 -22.63
N VAL A 47 4.76 8.11 -22.93
CA VAL A 47 4.46 9.18 -21.97
C VAL A 47 3.32 10.03 -22.49
N GLU A 48 2.33 10.23 -21.65
CA GLU A 48 1.20 11.13 -21.89
C GLU A 48 1.32 12.36 -21.00
N VAL A 49 1.17 13.55 -21.59
CA VAL A 49 1.28 14.83 -20.90
C VAL A 49 0.15 15.75 -21.33
N THR A 50 -0.65 16.24 -20.38
CA THR A 50 -1.48 17.40 -20.61
C THR A 50 -0.82 18.65 -20.05
N ALA A 51 -0.85 19.72 -20.82
CA ALA A 51 -0.31 21.01 -20.41
C ALA A 51 -1.24 22.12 -20.89
N THR A 52 -1.23 23.25 -20.21
CA THR A 52 -2.10 24.40 -20.56
C THR A 52 -1.86 24.84 -22.01
N GLY A 53 -2.92 24.88 -22.80
CA GLY A 53 -2.87 25.18 -24.24
C GLY A 53 -2.53 23.97 -25.14
N HIS A 54 -2.25 22.80 -24.56
CA HIS A 54 -1.93 21.56 -25.26
C HIS A 54 -2.77 20.41 -24.66
N GLY A 55 -4.00 20.27 -25.15
CA GLY A 55 -4.96 19.28 -24.65
C GLY A 55 -4.78 17.89 -25.25
N ARG A 56 -5.90 17.23 -25.51
CA ARG A 56 -6.00 15.89 -26.08
C ARG A 56 -6.44 15.96 -27.54
N ASN A 57 -6.01 14.99 -28.34
CA ASN A 57 -6.38 14.89 -29.76
C ASN A 57 -7.80 14.32 -29.94
N TRP A 58 -8.34 13.66 -28.91
CA TRP A 58 -9.71 13.17 -28.88
C TRP A 58 -10.47 13.65 -27.64
N SER A 59 -11.67 14.15 -27.85
CA SER A 59 -12.53 14.69 -26.78
C SER A 59 -13.10 13.57 -25.93
N GLY A 60 -12.73 13.51 -24.66
CA GLY A 60 -13.18 12.46 -23.72
C GLY A 60 -12.66 12.67 -22.30
N GLU A 61 -12.90 11.67 -21.45
CA GLU A 61 -12.45 11.64 -20.05
C GLU A 61 -11.04 11.04 -19.90
N ARG A 62 -10.56 10.32 -20.93
CA ARG A 62 -9.26 9.64 -20.93
C ARG A 62 -8.11 10.63 -20.94
N PHE A 63 -7.01 10.29 -20.24
CA PHE A 63 -5.76 11.07 -20.20
C PHE A 63 -4.70 10.51 -21.16
N ILE A 64 -5.10 9.72 -22.13
CA ILE A 64 -4.29 9.29 -23.28
C ILE A 64 -4.62 10.12 -24.52
N GLU A 65 -3.84 9.92 -25.59
CA GLU A 65 -3.97 10.66 -26.85
C GLU A 65 -3.78 12.17 -26.66
N THR A 66 -2.81 12.53 -25.81
CA THR A 66 -2.47 13.93 -25.54
C THR A 66 -1.66 14.51 -26.67
N ALA A 67 -1.87 15.80 -26.97
CA ALA A 67 -1.16 16.47 -28.04
C ALA A 67 0.36 16.53 -27.80
N VAL A 68 0.81 16.60 -26.54
CA VAL A 68 2.23 16.55 -26.19
C VAL A 68 2.76 15.13 -26.33
N GLY A 69 2.03 14.13 -25.80
CA GLY A 69 2.42 12.72 -25.85
C GLY A 69 2.67 12.23 -27.29
N ASP A 70 1.78 12.59 -28.22
CA ASP A 70 1.91 12.24 -29.64
C ASP A 70 3.12 12.91 -30.33
N ARG A 71 3.56 14.09 -29.84
CA ARG A 71 4.69 14.83 -30.40
C ARG A 71 6.03 14.52 -29.73
N LEU A 72 6.04 13.82 -28.60
CA LEU A 72 7.27 13.38 -27.93
C LEU A 72 8.03 12.39 -28.83
N ALA A 73 9.00 12.89 -29.57
CA ALA A 73 9.77 12.13 -30.54
C ALA A 73 11.07 11.58 -29.91
N TYR A 74 11.40 10.35 -30.27
CA TYR A 74 12.60 9.64 -29.86
C TYR A 74 13.88 10.40 -30.17
N ARG A 75 14.80 10.46 -29.19
CA ARG A 75 16.13 11.10 -29.29
C ARG A 75 17.27 10.12 -29.05
N GLY A 76 17.00 8.98 -28.45
CA GLY A 76 17.98 7.96 -28.13
C GLY A 76 17.61 7.18 -26.88
N HIS A 77 18.33 6.12 -26.61
CA HIS A 77 18.25 5.38 -25.36
C HIS A 77 19.62 4.84 -24.95
N GLU A 78 19.75 4.51 -23.69
CA GLU A 78 20.88 3.80 -23.15
C GLU A 78 20.39 2.75 -22.15
N THR A 79 21.13 1.66 -22.04
CA THR A 79 20.85 0.57 -21.09
C THR A 79 22.11 0.31 -20.28
N VAL A 80 21.97 0.26 -18.96
CA VAL A 80 23.05 -0.01 -18.01
C VAL A 80 22.60 -1.03 -16.97
N GLN A 81 23.54 -1.83 -16.47
CA GLN A 81 23.29 -2.74 -15.36
C GLN A 81 23.48 -2.00 -14.04
N VAL A 82 22.49 -2.07 -13.15
CA VAL A 82 22.51 -1.47 -11.80
C VAL A 82 22.18 -2.55 -10.79
N GLY A 83 23.18 -3.13 -10.16
CA GLY A 83 22.99 -4.29 -9.29
C GLY A 83 22.40 -5.48 -10.07
N SER A 84 21.28 -6.00 -9.62
CA SER A 84 20.53 -7.09 -10.29
C SER A 84 19.52 -6.59 -11.34
N LEU A 85 19.39 -5.27 -11.51
CA LEU A 85 18.42 -4.66 -12.42
C LEU A 85 19.10 -4.12 -13.69
N GLU A 86 18.45 -4.31 -14.82
CA GLU A 86 18.72 -3.58 -16.04
C GLU A 86 17.94 -2.25 -16.01
N ARG A 87 18.63 -1.14 -16.19
CA ARG A 87 18.02 0.19 -16.29
C ARG A 87 18.18 0.70 -17.71
N THR A 88 17.06 0.94 -18.38
CA THR A 88 17.01 1.58 -19.69
C THR A 88 16.42 2.98 -19.55
N THR A 89 17.13 3.98 -20.06
CA THR A 89 16.66 5.37 -20.14
C THR A 89 16.37 5.71 -21.59
N ILE A 90 15.10 6.02 -21.89
CA ILE A 90 14.63 6.44 -23.23
C ILE A 90 14.42 7.95 -23.20
N ARG A 91 15.05 8.67 -24.14
CA ARG A 91 14.96 10.14 -24.25
C ARG A 91 14.02 10.52 -25.38
N LEU A 92 13.08 11.40 -25.07
CA LEU A 92 12.07 11.94 -25.99
C LEU A 92 12.08 13.46 -25.92
N ALA A 93 11.63 14.14 -26.98
CA ALA A 93 11.43 15.60 -26.96
C ALA A 93 10.26 16.02 -27.83
N ASP A 94 9.47 16.99 -27.37
CA ASP A 94 8.43 17.68 -28.14
C ASP A 94 9.01 18.92 -28.83
N PRO A 95 9.08 18.95 -30.15
CA PRO A 95 9.66 20.08 -30.87
C PRO A 95 8.82 21.38 -30.82
N VAL A 96 7.57 21.28 -30.37
CA VAL A 96 6.65 22.44 -30.31
C VAL A 96 6.81 23.20 -28.98
N THR A 97 6.85 22.46 -27.87
CA THR A 97 6.97 23.09 -26.54
C THR A 97 8.42 23.17 -26.06
N GLY A 98 9.31 22.36 -26.62
CA GLY A 98 10.66 22.17 -26.09
C GLY A 98 10.70 21.30 -24.83
N LEU A 99 9.62 20.58 -24.51
CA LEU A 99 9.61 19.65 -23.40
C LEU A 99 10.42 18.39 -23.73
N ALA A 100 11.45 18.09 -22.96
CA ALA A 100 12.17 16.83 -22.99
C ALA A 100 11.65 15.87 -21.92
N ALA A 101 11.59 14.57 -22.23
CA ALA A 101 11.21 13.51 -21.29
C ALA A 101 12.28 12.41 -21.29
N GLU A 102 12.73 12.03 -20.10
CA GLU A 102 13.57 10.87 -19.86
C GLU A 102 12.75 9.81 -19.13
N VAL A 103 12.45 8.71 -19.81
CA VAL A 103 11.72 7.57 -19.25
C VAL A 103 12.72 6.53 -18.79
N THR A 104 12.76 6.28 -17.50
CA THR A 104 13.59 5.23 -16.90
C THR A 104 12.74 3.99 -16.66
N LEU A 105 13.14 2.88 -17.27
CA LEU A 105 12.57 1.55 -17.11
C LEU A 105 13.58 0.66 -16.39
N GLU A 106 13.18 0.08 -15.25
CA GLU A 106 14.02 -0.80 -14.44
C GLU A 106 13.35 -2.19 -14.33
N ALA A 107 14.06 -3.24 -14.73
CA ALA A 107 13.59 -4.62 -14.66
C ALA A 107 14.73 -5.57 -14.31
N GLY A 108 14.46 -6.63 -13.57
CA GLY A 108 15.41 -7.71 -13.34
C GLY A 108 15.35 -8.75 -14.47
N SER A 109 16.48 -9.34 -14.87
CA SER A 109 16.57 -10.28 -16.00
C SER A 109 15.62 -11.49 -15.93
N GLY A 110 15.18 -11.87 -14.76
CA GLY A 110 14.17 -12.92 -14.50
C GLY A 110 12.95 -12.43 -13.74
N ALA A 111 12.87 -11.12 -13.46
CA ALA A 111 11.82 -10.54 -12.65
C ALA A 111 10.52 -10.34 -13.44
N GLY A 112 9.39 -10.68 -12.81
CA GLY A 112 8.06 -10.47 -13.36
C GLY A 112 7.57 -9.02 -13.23
N PHE A 113 8.46 -8.02 -13.09
CA PHE A 113 8.09 -6.62 -12.90
C PHE A 113 8.91 -5.63 -13.75
N LEU A 114 8.29 -4.50 -14.06
CA LEU A 114 8.87 -3.32 -14.70
C LEU A 114 8.56 -2.09 -13.88
N ARG A 115 9.55 -1.45 -13.28
CA ARG A 115 9.42 -0.16 -12.61
C ARG A 115 9.70 0.98 -13.58
N ALA A 116 8.88 2.03 -13.55
CA ALA A 116 9.01 3.21 -14.39
C ALA A 116 9.07 4.50 -13.59
N ARG A 117 9.80 5.48 -14.13
CA ARG A 117 9.84 6.89 -13.70
C ARG A 117 10.03 7.78 -14.93
N VAL A 118 9.49 8.99 -14.86
CA VAL A 118 9.69 10.00 -15.92
C VAL A 118 10.26 11.27 -15.30
N ARG A 119 11.32 11.77 -15.90
CA ARG A 119 11.87 13.10 -15.65
C ARG A 119 11.53 13.99 -16.85
N LEU A 120 10.87 15.11 -16.59
CA LEU A 120 10.57 16.14 -17.60
C LEU A 120 11.49 17.32 -17.39
N VAL A 121 12.00 17.89 -18.48
CA VAL A 121 12.81 19.11 -18.50
C VAL A 121 12.24 20.07 -19.53
N ASN A 122 12.03 21.33 -19.16
CA ASN A 122 11.67 22.37 -20.11
C ASN A 122 12.95 22.90 -20.79
N GLU A 123 13.30 22.37 -21.96
CA GLU A 123 14.39 22.84 -22.80
C GLU A 123 13.95 23.99 -23.75
N GLY A 124 12.66 24.38 -23.68
CA GLY A 124 12.09 25.48 -24.44
C GLY A 124 12.44 26.85 -23.87
N VAL A 125 11.90 27.88 -24.49
CA VAL A 125 12.17 29.29 -24.12
C VAL A 125 11.01 29.94 -23.35
N THR A 126 9.90 29.25 -23.22
CA THR A 126 8.69 29.72 -22.50
C THR A 126 8.33 28.77 -21.38
N ALA A 127 7.75 29.29 -20.30
CA ALA A 127 7.24 28.47 -19.22
C ALA A 127 6.09 27.56 -19.71
N LEU A 128 6.09 26.31 -19.28
CA LEU A 128 5.07 25.32 -19.59
C LEU A 128 4.38 24.84 -18.29
N ARG A 129 3.07 25.00 -18.22
CA ARG A 129 2.28 24.53 -17.09
C ARG A 129 1.75 23.12 -17.37
N LEU A 130 2.27 22.15 -16.63
CA LEU A 130 1.85 20.76 -16.65
C LEU A 130 0.56 20.58 -15.85
N GLU A 131 -0.38 19.79 -16.35
CA GLU A 131 -1.69 19.49 -15.73
C GLU A 131 -1.84 18.01 -15.38
N SER A 132 -1.20 17.12 -16.14
CA SER A 132 -1.02 15.70 -15.81
C SER A 132 0.20 15.12 -16.52
N VAL A 133 0.82 14.10 -15.92
CA VAL A 133 1.95 13.38 -16.53
C VAL A 133 1.81 11.90 -16.19
N SER A 134 1.79 11.03 -17.21
CA SER A 134 1.84 9.59 -16.95
C SER A 134 3.26 9.17 -16.54
N THR A 135 3.35 8.24 -15.62
CA THR A 135 4.61 7.57 -15.26
C THR A 135 4.86 6.35 -16.16
N LEU A 136 3.79 5.62 -16.48
CA LEU A 136 3.85 4.44 -17.33
C LEU A 136 2.54 4.31 -18.10
N THR A 137 2.65 3.98 -19.38
CA THR A 137 1.53 3.54 -20.22
C THR A 137 1.83 2.20 -20.83
N LEU A 138 0.83 1.37 -21.01
CA LEU A 138 0.93 0.08 -21.68
C LEU A 138 -0.34 -0.12 -22.53
N GLY A 139 -0.18 -0.41 -23.81
CA GLY A 139 -1.26 -0.77 -24.71
C GLY A 139 -1.19 -2.22 -25.19
N GLY A 140 -2.19 -2.64 -25.96
CA GLY A 140 -2.22 -3.96 -26.60
C GLY A 140 -2.48 -5.12 -25.64
N ILE A 141 -3.20 -4.91 -24.54
CA ILE A 141 -3.60 -5.97 -23.62
C ILE A 141 -4.88 -6.62 -24.15
N SER A 142 -4.87 -7.92 -24.37
CA SER A 142 -6.02 -8.71 -24.82
C SER A 142 -5.87 -10.18 -24.44
N ASP A 143 -6.99 -10.85 -24.25
CA ASP A 143 -7.04 -12.30 -24.24
C ASP A 143 -6.85 -12.81 -25.69
N PRO A 144 -5.97 -13.79 -25.96
CA PRO A 144 -5.70 -14.27 -27.33
C PRO A 144 -6.92 -14.82 -28.05
N ASP A 145 -7.82 -15.49 -27.35
CA ASP A 145 -8.98 -16.15 -27.92
C ASP A 145 -10.27 -15.35 -27.74
N GLY A 146 -10.35 -14.55 -26.67
CA GLY A 146 -11.53 -13.81 -26.26
C GLY A 146 -11.43 -12.28 -26.45
N GLY A 147 -10.28 -11.75 -26.87
CA GLY A 147 -10.09 -10.30 -26.98
C GLY A 147 -10.36 -9.59 -25.66
N LEU A 148 -11.11 -8.50 -25.69
CA LEU A 148 -11.50 -7.76 -24.49
C LEU A 148 -12.61 -8.44 -23.66
N ASP A 149 -13.39 -9.32 -24.28
CA ASP A 149 -14.44 -10.11 -23.59
C ASP A 149 -13.83 -11.22 -22.73
N GLY A 150 -12.55 -11.56 -22.95
CA GLY A 150 -11.81 -12.54 -22.16
C GLY A 150 -11.16 -11.93 -20.91
N LEU A 151 -11.15 -10.60 -20.78
CA LEU A 151 -10.46 -9.91 -19.69
C LEU A 151 -11.39 -9.69 -18.48
N THR A 152 -10.81 -9.87 -17.29
CA THR A 152 -11.41 -9.51 -16.00
C THR A 152 -10.60 -8.41 -15.35
N LEU A 153 -11.27 -7.35 -14.91
CA LEU A 153 -10.68 -6.25 -14.17
C LEU A 153 -10.82 -6.49 -12.66
N HIS A 154 -9.74 -6.22 -11.91
CA HIS A 154 -9.69 -6.35 -10.46
C HIS A 154 -9.19 -5.05 -9.85
N TRP A 155 -9.85 -4.57 -8.79
CA TRP A 155 -9.46 -3.38 -8.02
C TRP A 155 -9.88 -3.53 -6.56
N ALA A 156 -9.33 -2.72 -5.67
CA ALA A 156 -9.72 -2.72 -4.27
C ALA A 156 -10.32 -1.38 -3.86
N ASP A 157 -11.55 -1.43 -3.33
CA ASP A 157 -12.11 -0.34 -2.53
C ASP A 157 -11.44 -0.40 -1.14
N ASN A 158 -11.22 0.77 -0.55
CA ASN A 158 -10.57 0.89 0.75
C ASN A 158 -11.29 1.99 1.54
N ASP A 159 -11.55 1.73 2.80
CA ASP A 159 -12.22 2.67 3.68
C ASP A 159 -11.85 2.34 5.14
N TRP A 160 -12.03 3.30 6.03
CA TRP A 160 -11.81 3.07 7.46
C TRP A 160 -12.66 1.91 7.98
N LEU A 161 -12.05 0.99 8.70
CA LEU A 161 -12.64 -0.25 9.23
C LEU A 161 -13.10 -1.26 8.15
N ALA A 162 -12.78 -1.02 6.89
CA ALA A 162 -13.20 -1.85 5.77
C ALA A 162 -12.15 -1.79 4.65
N GLU A 163 -10.90 -2.04 5.00
CA GLU A 163 -9.76 -1.97 4.11
C GLU A 163 -9.68 -3.18 3.17
N CYS A 164 -8.97 -3.01 2.07
CA CYS A 164 -8.62 -4.08 1.11
C CYS A 164 -9.81 -4.87 0.55
N ARG A 165 -10.95 -4.22 0.28
CA ARG A 165 -12.14 -4.86 -0.28
C ARG A 165 -12.02 -5.04 -1.78
N TRP A 166 -11.51 -6.19 -2.21
CA TRP A 166 -11.33 -6.50 -3.61
C TRP A 166 -12.64 -6.69 -4.36
N ARG A 167 -12.68 -6.12 -5.58
CA ARG A 167 -13.77 -6.23 -6.55
C ARG A 167 -13.24 -6.83 -7.83
N ARG A 168 -14.11 -7.51 -8.56
CA ARG A 168 -13.84 -8.00 -9.91
C ARG A 168 -15.06 -7.82 -10.81
N ALA A 169 -14.81 -7.53 -12.07
CA ALA A 169 -15.86 -7.46 -13.07
C ALA A 169 -15.29 -7.84 -14.46
N PRO A 170 -16.08 -8.39 -15.37
CA PRO A 170 -15.72 -8.44 -16.78
C PRO A 170 -15.28 -7.04 -17.26
N PHE A 171 -14.20 -6.97 -18.04
CA PHE A 171 -13.70 -5.69 -18.54
C PHE A 171 -14.79 -4.90 -19.29
N ARG A 172 -15.61 -5.60 -20.07
CA ARG A 172 -16.70 -5.01 -20.84
C ARG A 172 -17.85 -4.43 -20.02
N ASP A 173 -18.02 -4.82 -18.76
CA ASP A 173 -18.98 -4.20 -17.85
C ASP A 173 -18.53 -2.81 -17.40
N GLN A 174 -17.24 -2.53 -17.45
CA GLN A 174 -16.65 -1.27 -17.06
C GLN A 174 -16.30 -0.38 -18.27
N VAL A 175 -15.94 -1.00 -19.40
CA VAL A 175 -15.59 -0.31 -20.64
C VAL A 175 -16.52 -0.79 -21.75
N VAL A 176 -17.61 -0.04 -21.95
CA VAL A 176 -18.68 -0.40 -22.86
C VAL A 176 -18.19 -0.51 -24.31
N PRO A 177 -18.48 -1.62 -25.02
CA PRO A 177 -18.08 -1.78 -26.41
C PRO A 177 -18.84 -0.78 -27.30
N LEU A 178 -18.11 -0.09 -28.18
CA LEU A 178 -18.66 0.77 -29.19
C LEU A 178 -18.41 0.18 -30.58
N SER A 179 -19.40 0.28 -31.44
CA SER A 179 -19.27 -0.18 -32.83
C SER A 179 -18.46 0.81 -33.63
N ARG A 180 -17.13 0.75 -33.51
CA ARG A 180 -16.20 1.61 -34.25
C ARG A 180 -16.41 1.53 -35.77
N SER A 181 -16.72 0.33 -36.28
CA SER A 181 -17.04 0.15 -37.69
C SER A 181 -18.28 0.95 -38.16
N ALA A 182 -19.17 1.31 -37.25
CA ALA A 182 -20.37 2.09 -37.57
C ALA A 182 -20.14 3.60 -37.59
N HIS A 183 -19.21 4.11 -36.78
CA HIS A 183 -18.99 5.57 -36.66
C HIS A 183 -17.51 6.01 -36.72
N GLY A 184 -16.55 5.08 -36.80
CA GLY A 184 -15.12 5.37 -37.04
C GLY A 184 -14.36 5.97 -35.85
N HIS A 185 -14.93 5.97 -34.65
CA HIS A 185 -14.34 6.60 -33.45
C HIS A 185 -14.21 5.62 -32.28
N GLU A 186 -13.23 5.88 -31.44
CA GLU A 186 -13.06 5.23 -30.15
C GLU A 186 -14.10 5.71 -29.12
N GLY A 187 -14.29 4.91 -28.06
CA GLY A 187 -15.04 5.31 -26.88
C GLY A 187 -14.35 6.48 -26.15
N ARG A 188 -15.15 7.29 -25.48
CA ARG A 188 -14.69 8.48 -24.74
C ARG A 188 -14.36 8.17 -23.27
N GLY A 189 -14.99 7.12 -22.72
CA GLY A 189 -14.86 6.74 -21.31
C GLY A 189 -13.71 5.76 -21.07
N CYS A 190 -13.35 5.64 -19.81
CA CYS A 190 -12.43 4.65 -19.30
C CYS A 190 -12.89 4.20 -17.89
N PHE A 191 -12.35 3.09 -17.43
CA PHE A 191 -12.37 2.76 -16.01
C PHE A 191 -11.21 3.47 -15.32
N GLU A 192 -11.49 4.17 -14.25
CA GLU A 192 -10.47 4.88 -13.48
C GLU A 192 -10.64 4.72 -11.98
N ARG A 193 -9.53 4.82 -11.25
CA ARG A 193 -9.50 5.03 -9.80
C ARG A 193 -8.43 6.04 -9.46
N TYR A 194 -8.67 6.80 -8.41
CA TYR A 194 -7.77 7.85 -7.94
C TYR A 194 -7.88 8.02 -6.42
N SER A 195 -6.84 8.57 -5.82
CA SER A 195 -6.86 8.99 -4.43
C SER A 195 -7.60 10.33 -4.27
N GLN A 196 -7.99 10.63 -3.05
CA GLN A 196 -8.61 11.92 -2.71
C GLN A 196 -8.04 12.44 -1.39
N GLY A 197 -7.53 13.69 -1.43
CA GLY A 197 -6.93 14.31 -0.26
C GLY A 197 -5.56 13.73 0.06
N SER A 198 -5.23 13.71 1.35
CA SER A 198 -3.94 13.26 1.86
C SER A 198 -3.94 11.80 2.36
N TRP A 199 -5.08 11.14 2.40
CA TRP A 199 -5.17 9.70 2.59
C TRP A 199 -5.02 8.98 1.25
N SER A 200 -3.80 8.59 0.92
CA SER A 200 -3.48 7.98 -0.38
C SER A 200 -4.26 6.69 -0.68
N THR A 201 -4.70 5.98 0.35
CA THR A 201 -5.53 4.78 0.24
C THR A 201 -6.90 4.93 0.91
N GLY A 202 -7.38 6.15 1.14
CA GLY A 202 -8.64 6.41 1.84
C GLY A 202 -9.91 6.00 1.07
N ARG A 203 -9.83 5.71 -0.23
CA ARG A 203 -10.96 5.27 -1.07
C ARG A 203 -10.67 3.99 -1.85
N HIS A 204 -9.47 3.88 -2.38
CA HIS A 204 -9.01 2.77 -3.20
C HIS A 204 -7.54 2.49 -2.92
N LEU A 205 -7.10 1.26 -3.16
CA LEU A 205 -5.68 0.96 -3.21
C LEU A 205 -5.09 1.44 -4.55
N PRO A 206 -3.83 1.94 -4.57
CA PRO A 206 -3.10 2.27 -5.78
C PRO A 206 -2.63 1.00 -6.53
N VAL A 207 -3.39 -0.09 -6.42
CA VAL A 207 -3.10 -1.42 -6.97
C VAL A 207 -4.33 -1.94 -7.66
N ALA A 208 -4.18 -2.41 -8.90
CA ALA A 208 -5.26 -3.08 -9.63
C ALA A 208 -4.67 -4.03 -10.68
N ALA A 209 -5.51 -4.86 -11.30
CA ALA A 209 -5.04 -5.84 -12.26
C ALA A 209 -6.07 -6.12 -13.37
N LEU A 210 -5.55 -6.59 -14.50
CA LEU A 210 -6.30 -7.32 -15.53
C LEU A 210 -5.84 -8.78 -15.52
N THR A 211 -6.76 -9.70 -15.63
CA THR A 211 -6.46 -11.13 -15.87
C THR A 211 -7.21 -11.61 -17.09
N ASP A 212 -6.66 -12.59 -17.79
CA ASP A 212 -7.35 -13.29 -18.88
C ASP A 212 -7.81 -14.68 -18.44
N ARG A 213 -8.44 -15.42 -19.37
CA ARG A 213 -9.00 -16.76 -19.13
C ARG A 213 -7.95 -17.83 -18.85
N ASP A 214 -6.72 -17.65 -19.37
CA ASP A 214 -5.61 -18.59 -19.19
C ASP A 214 -4.81 -18.31 -17.91
N GLY A 215 -5.19 -17.29 -17.14
CA GLY A 215 -4.53 -16.89 -15.89
C GLY A 215 -3.29 -16.04 -16.11
N ARG A 216 -3.14 -15.41 -17.28
CA ARG A 216 -2.18 -14.31 -17.41
C ARG A 216 -2.69 -13.13 -16.63
N ALA A 217 -1.76 -12.38 -16.01
CA ALA A 217 -2.10 -11.20 -15.23
C ALA A 217 -1.18 -10.03 -15.57
N TRP A 218 -1.78 -8.84 -15.62
CA TRP A 218 -1.14 -7.52 -15.66
C TRP A 218 -1.57 -6.80 -14.41
N LEU A 219 -0.68 -6.67 -13.43
CA LEU A 219 -0.95 -6.00 -12.17
C LEU A 219 -0.07 -4.75 -12.09
N TRP A 220 -0.61 -3.66 -11.59
CA TRP A 220 0.13 -2.41 -11.42
C TRP A 220 0.00 -1.85 -10.02
N GLN A 221 1.00 -1.04 -9.63
CA GLN A 221 1.03 -0.28 -8.39
C GLN A 221 1.60 1.12 -8.67
N ILE A 222 1.04 2.14 -8.02
CA ILE A 222 1.56 3.51 -8.03
C ILE A 222 2.12 3.82 -6.63
N GLU A 223 3.34 4.39 -6.57
CA GLU A 223 4.04 4.67 -5.32
C GLU A 223 3.91 6.16 -5.00
N SER A 224 2.80 6.56 -4.40
CA SER A 224 2.52 7.95 -4.05
C SER A 224 1.69 8.06 -2.78
N SER A 225 2.22 8.83 -1.82
CA SER A 225 1.48 9.22 -0.61
C SER A 225 0.68 10.51 -0.80
N ALA A 226 0.81 11.15 -1.97
CA ALA A 226 0.01 12.30 -2.39
C ALA A 226 -1.11 11.86 -3.35
N GLY A 227 -1.31 12.60 -4.44
CA GLY A 227 -2.25 12.20 -5.48
C GLY A 227 -1.74 11.06 -6.36
N TRP A 228 -2.62 10.19 -6.78
CA TRP A 228 -2.38 9.18 -7.80
C TRP A 228 -3.67 8.85 -8.55
N ARG A 229 -3.54 8.46 -9.80
CA ARG A 229 -4.63 8.00 -10.65
C ARG A 229 -4.15 6.90 -11.59
N PHE A 230 -4.99 5.91 -11.83
CA PHE A 230 -4.83 5.01 -12.98
C PHE A 230 -6.10 4.97 -13.80
N GLU A 231 -5.94 4.69 -15.07
CA GLU A 231 -7.03 4.42 -15.98
C GLU A 231 -6.76 3.19 -16.84
N SER A 232 -7.82 2.50 -17.23
CA SER A 232 -7.82 1.43 -18.22
C SER A 232 -9.02 1.59 -19.14
N GLY A 233 -8.79 1.47 -20.43
CA GLY A 233 -9.81 1.64 -21.44
C GLY A 233 -9.50 0.85 -22.69
N GLU A 234 -10.30 1.05 -23.72
CA GLU A 234 -10.12 0.42 -25.02
C GLU A 234 -9.40 1.36 -26.00
N ARG A 235 -8.45 0.80 -26.75
CA ARG A 235 -7.86 1.43 -27.93
C ARG A 235 -7.71 0.40 -29.05
N GLU A 236 -8.38 0.64 -30.18
CA GLU A 236 -8.31 -0.22 -31.38
C GLU A 236 -8.54 -1.71 -31.08
N GLY A 237 -9.47 -2.03 -30.19
CA GLY A 237 -9.84 -3.40 -29.85
C GLY A 237 -8.96 -4.10 -28.81
N ALA A 238 -7.99 -3.41 -28.23
CA ALA A 238 -7.20 -3.90 -27.09
C ALA A 238 -7.34 -2.98 -25.88
N ALA A 239 -7.09 -3.50 -24.68
CA ALA A 239 -7.05 -2.68 -23.49
C ALA A 239 -5.70 -1.96 -23.36
N TYR A 240 -5.76 -0.78 -22.75
CA TYR A 240 -4.58 -0.06 -22.28
C TYR A 240 -4.67 0.19 -20.78
N VAL A 241 -3.52 0.47 -20.18
CA VAL A 241 -3.36 0.97 -18.81
C VAL A 241 -2.48 2.19 -18.85
N ALA A 242 -2.87 3.24 -18.10
CA ALA A 242 -2.06 4.43 -17.89
C ALA A 242 -2.02 4.81 -16.41
N LEU A 243 -0.80 5.03 -15.88
CA LEU A 243 -0.52 5.26 -14.46
C LEU A 243 0.02 6.66 -14.27
N PHE A 244 -0.54 7.41 -13.33
CA PHE A 244 -0.25 8.81 -13.08
C PHE A 244 0.02 9.07 -11.59
N GLY A 245 0.83 10.08 -11.29
CA GLY A 245 0.82 10.78 -10.02
C GLY A 245 -0.41 11.69 -9.90
N PRO A 246 -0.31 12.80 -9.13
CA PRO A 246 -1.39 13.79 -9.04
C PRO A 246 -1.61 14.50 -10.38
N ASP A 247 -2.85 14.89 -10.64
CA ASP A 247 -3.29 15.67 -11.79
C ASP A 247 -4.16 16.87 -11.38
N ASP A 248 -4.41 17.80 -12.31
CA ASP A 248 -5.19 19.01 -12.05
C ASP A 248 -6.67 18.68 -11.78
N ALA A 249 -7.22 17.70 -12.52
CA ALA A 249 -8.64 17.37 -12.47
C ALA A 249 -9.09 16.78 -11.13
N HIS A 250 -8.27 15.91 -10.52
CA HIS A 250 -8.62 15.15 -9.31
C HIS A 250 -7.93 15.66 -8.06
N HIS A 251 -6.73 16.27 -8.21
CA HIS A 251 -5.86 16.60 -7.09
C HIS A 251 -5.52 18.09 -7.01
N GLN A 252 -6.10 18.94 -7.86
CA GLN A 252 -5.76 20.38 -7.97
C GLN A 252 -4.24 20.55 -8.17
N TRP A 253 -3.62 19.61 -8.89
CA TRP A 253 -2.19 19.62 -9.15
C TRP A 253 -1.89 20.18 -10.53
N HIS A 254 -1.14 21.24 -10.56
CA HIS A 254 -0.41 21.68 -11.73
C HIS A 254 0.97 22.16 -11.33
N HIS A 255 1.91 22.05 -12.25
CA HIS A 255 3.28 22.46 -12.01
C HIS A 255 3.82 23.24 -13.22
N THR A 256 4.30 24.44 -12.96
CA THR A 256 4.84 25.30 -14.02
C THR A 256 6.34 25.11 -14.11
N LEU A 257 6.81 24.58 -15.23
CA LEU A 257 8.21 24.47 -15.55
C LEU A 257 8.68 25.74 -16.28
N ALA A 258 9.49 26.58 -15.65
CA ALA A 258 10.24 27.62 -16.34
C ALA A 258 11.33 26.99 -17.23
N PRO A 259 11.88 27.72 -18.21
CA PRO A 259 13.01 27.23 -19.00
C PRO A 259 14.15 26.71 -18.12
N GLY A 260 14.61 25.48 -18.38
CA GLY A 260 15.65 24.78 -17.63
C GLY A 260 15.18 24.09 -16.34
N GLN A 261 13.94 24.26 -15.92
CA GLN A 261 13.39 23.55 -14.76
C GLN A 261 12.96 22.13 -15.11
N GLU A 262 12.90 21.28 -14.07
CA GLU A 262 12.54 19.86 -14.20
C GLU A 262 11.45 19.43 -13.23
N PHE A 263 10.76 18.35 -13.58
CA PHE A 263 9.79 17.67 -12.75
C PHE A 263 10.01 16.15 -12.83
N HIS A 264 9.90 15.47 -11.71
CA HIS A 264 9.94 14.01 -11.61
C HIS A 264 8.57 13.46 -11.23
N THR A 265 8.09 12.47 -11.97
CA THR A 265 6.86 11.77 -11.61
C THR A 265 7.05 10.92 -10.34
N VAL A 266 5.95 10.49 -9.72
CA VAL A 266 5.98 9.41 -8.73
C VAL A 266 6.29 8.09 -9.45
N PRO A 267 6.98 7.12 -8.81
CA PRO A 267 7.24 5.84 -9.44
C PRO A 267 5.96 5.00 -9.63
N ALA A 268 6.00 4.10 -10.61
CA ALA A 268 4.98 3.08 -10.78
C ALA A 268 5.62 1.75 -11.22
N VAL A 269 4.98 0.64 -10.90
CA VAL A 269 5.41 -0.69 -11.31
C VAL A 269 4.29 -1.41 -12.05
N LEU A 270 4.66 -2.15 -13.07
CA LEU A 270 3.84 -3.13 -13.76
C LEU A 270 4.42 -4.51 -13.51
N VAL A 271 3.58 -5.42 -13.05
CA VAL A 271 3.88 -6.86 -12.96
C VAL A 271 3.15 -7.55 -14.10
N ARG A 272 3.80 -8.52 -14.74
CA ARG A 272 3.18 -9.38 -15.73
C ARG A 272 3.55 -10.85 -15.50
N THR A 273 2.55 -11.72 -15.47
CA THR A 273 2.73 -13.17 -15.34
C THR A 273 2.01 -13.90 -16.46
N GLU A 274 2.58 -15.03 -16.92
CA GLU A 274 2.00 -15.82 -18.01
C GLU A 274 0.95 -16.81 -17.54
N SER A 275 0.89 -17.09 -16.23
CA SER A 275 -0.07 -18.01 -15.62
C SER A 275 -0.15 -17.82 -14.12
N GLY A 276 -1.07 -18.49 -13.45
CA GLY A 276 -1.23 -18.45 -12.00
C GLY A 276 -2.04 -17.26 -11.48
N GLY A 277 -2.55 -16.42 -12.37
CA GLY A 277 -3.51 -15.35 -12.05
C GLY A 277 -2.97 -14.36 -11.03
N LEU A 278 -3.86 -13.91 -10.16
CA LEU A 278 -3.52 -12.92 -9.12
C LEU A 278 -2.50 -13.43 -8.11
N ASP A 279 -2.50 -14.72 -7.76
CA ASP A 279 -1.56 -15.27 -6.79
C ASP A 279 -0.12 -15.14 -7.29
N ALA A 280 0.13 -15.49 -8.56
CA ALA A 280 1.44 -15.31 -9.16
C ALA A 280 1.82 -13.83 -9.29
N ALA A 281 0.86 -12.97 -9.66
CA ALA A 281 1.11 -11.54 -9.80
C ALA A 281 1.42 -10.86 -8.45
N PHE A 282 0.70 -11.21 -7.39
CA PHE A 282 1.02 -10.71 -6.04
C PHE A 282 2.32 -11.28 -5.49
N GLY A 283 2.67 -12.52 -5.85
CA GLY A 283 3.99 -13.07 -5.55
C GLY A 283 5.11 -12.22 -6.15
N ALA A 284 5.03 -11.91 -7.44
CA ALA A 284 6.01 -11.06 -8.13
C ALA A 284 6.00 -9.61 -7.61
N LEU A 285 4.82 -9.06 -7.25
CA LEU A 285 4.74 -7.75 -6.61
C LEU A 285 5.39 -7.76 -5.22
N THR A 286 5.27 -8.85 -4.47
CA THR A 286 5.92 -9.02 -3.16
C THR A 286 7.44 -9.00 -3.30
N ASP A 287 7.99 -9.71 -4.30
CA ASP A 287 9.44 -9.68 -4.58
C ASP A 287 9.91 -8.27 -4.99
N TYR A 288 9.14 -7.59 -5.83
CA TYR A 288 9.41 -6.20 -6.18
C TYR A 288 9.45 -5.30 -4.93
N ARG A 289 8.43 -5.34 -4.09
CA ARG A 289 8.32 -4.56 -2.85
C ARG A 289 9.51 -4.79 -1.93
N ARG A 290 9.94 -6.06 -1.77
CA ARG A 290 11.15 -6.43 -1.02
C ARG A 290 12.41 -5.81 -1.61
N SER A 291 12.49 -5.68 -2.94
CA SER A 291 13.67 -5.15 -3.63
C SER A 291 13.84 -3.63 -3.49
N ILE A 292 12.76 -2.89 -3.24
CA ILE A 292 12.79 -1.42 -3.17
C ILE A 292 12.73 -0.86 -1.75
N ARG A 293 12.29 -1.65 -0.78
CA ARG A 293 12.20 -1.19 0.61
C ARG A 293 13.57 -1.04 1.24
N ARG A 294 13.66 -0.12 2.20
CA ARG A 294 14.85 0.06 3.04
C ARG A 294 15.13 -1.24 3.82
N ASP A 295 16.38 -1.74 3.76
CA ASP A 295 16.78 -2.89 4.56
C ASP A 295 16.77 -2.55 6.05
N HIS A 296 16.18 -3.43 6.86
CA HIS A 296 16.10 -3.26 8.30
C HIS A 296 16.04 -4.64 9.01
N GLY A 297 16.64 -4.73 10.20
CA GLY A 297 16.65 -5.97 11.00
C GLY A 297 15.26 -6.46 11.38
N ASP A 298 14.32 -5.56 11.58
CA ASP A 298 12.94 -5.84 11.93
C ASP A 298 12.22 -6.75 10.93
N HIS A 299 12.48 -6.59 9.63
CA HIS A 299 11.90 -7.44 8.58
C HIS A 299 12.35 -8.91 8.62
N ARG A 300 13.36 -9.23 9.42
CA ARG A 300 13.89 -10.61 9.61
C ARG A 300 13.51 -11.20 10.95
N THR A 301 13.35 -10.37 11.97
CA THR A 301 13.05 -10.81 13.35
C THR A 301 11.58 -10.87 13.66
N LEU A 302 10.78 -10.01 13.01
CA LEU A 302 9.32 -9.91 13.13
C LEU A 302 8.85 -9.96 14.61
N PRO A 303 9.31 -9.05 15.47
CA PRO A 303 8.97 -9.10 16.89
C PRO A 303 7.45 -8.96 17.11
N VAL A 304 6.97 -9.64 18.15
CA VAL A 304 5.58 -9.53 18.63
C VAL A 304 5.40 -8.18 19.31
N ILE A 305 4.40 -7.43 18.88
CA ILE A 305 4.08 -6.11 19.42
C ILE A 305 2.83 -6.22 20.29
N TYR A 306 2.88 -5.63 21.50
CA TYR A 306 1.69 -5.33 22.27
C TYR A 306 1.44 -3.81 22.24
N ASN A 307 0.21 -3.41 21.96
CA ASN A 307 -0.21 -2.02 21.94
C ASN A 307 -1.43 -1.84 22.85
N ASP A 308 -1.44 -0.78 23.66
CA ASP A 308 -2.43 -0.57 24.72
C ASP A 308 -3.73 0.10 24.26
N TYR A 309 -3.91 0.37 22.94
CA TYR A 309 -5.06 1.16 22.46
C TYR A 309 -6.29 0.32 22.15
N MET A 310 -6.26 -0.45 21.04
CA MET A 310 -7.46 -1.11 20.51
C MET A 310 -8.07 -2.10 21.48
N ASN A 311 -9.37 -1.93 21.77
CA ASN A 311 -10.15 -2.75 22.69
C ASN A 311 -9.51 -2.87 24.10
N THR A 312 -8.66 -1.89 24.49
CA THR A 312 -7.95 -1.87 25.78
C THR A 312 -8.11 -0.49 26.43
N LEU A 313 -7.10 0.37 26.44
CA LEU A 313 -7.15 1.66 27.14
C LEU A 313 -7.77 2.79 26.33
N MET A 314 -7.87 2.66 25.01
CA MET A 314 -8.54 3.61 24.10
C MET A 314 -8.14 5.07 24.31
N GLY A 315 -6.83 5.33 24.51
CA GLY A 315 -6.29 6.68 24.68
C GLY A 315 -6.27 7.19 26.13
N ASP A 316 -6.38 6.29 27.11
CA ASP A 316 -6.28 6.64 28.54
C ASP A 316 -5.13 5.88 29.25
N PRO A 317 -3.88 5.97 28.76
CA PRO A 317 -2.72 5.36 29.39
C PRO A 317 -2.31 6.13 30.66
N THR A 318 -2.24 5.42 31.80
CA THR A 318 -1.69 5.92 33.05
C THR A 318 -0.73 4.91 33.64
N THR A 319 0.20 5.33 34.51
CA THR A 319 1.13 4.40 35.19
C THR A 319 0.38 3.22 35.83
N GLU A 320 -0.72 3.49 36.55
CA GLU A 320 -1.52 2.47 37.25
C GLU A 320 -2.11 1.43 36.29
N ARG A 321 -2.60 1.86 35.12
CA ARG A 321 -3.23 0.96 34.12
C ARG A 321 -2.19 0.21 33.28
N LEU A 322 -1.06 0.85 33.00
CA LEU A 322 -0.03 0.28 32.14
C LEU A 322 0.78 -0.81 32.80
N LEU A 323 1.18 -0.64 34.07
CA LEU A 323 2.04 -1.60 34.76
C LEU A 323 1.51 -3.05 34.74
N PRO A 324 0.23 -3.34 35.03
CA PRO A 324 -0.32 -4.69 34.95
C PRO A 324 -0.34 -5.24 33.51
N LEU A 325 -0.58 -4.39 32.50
CA LEU A 325 -0.57 -4.78 31.09
C LEU A 325 0.84 -5.10 30.61
N ILE A 326 1.84 -4.32 31.04
CA ILE A 326 3.26 -4.54 30.72
C ILE A 326 3.72 -5.91 31.23
N GLU A 327 3.38 -6.23 32.50
CA GLU A 327 3.70 -7.52 33.08
C GLU A 327 3.04 -8.67 32.31
N ALA A 328 1.74 -8.54 31.98
CA ALA A 328 1.01 -9.56 31.23
C ALA A 328 1.54 -9.72 29.80
N ALA A 329 1.79 -8.63 29.09
CA ALA A 329 2.34 -8.65 27.74
C ALA A 329 3.71 -9.34 27.68
N GLY A 330 4.61 -9.04 28.62
CA GLY A 330 5.91 -9.70 28.72
C GLY A 330 5.77 -11.21 28.99
N LYS A 331 4.86 -11.62 29.89
CA LYS A 331 4.56 -13.03 30.15
C LYS A 331 3.93 -13.75 28.96
N ALA A 332 3.13 -13.06 28.16
CA ALA A 332 2.55 -13.59 26.93
C ALA A 332 3.59 -13.78 25.82
N GLY A 333 4.74 -13.14 25.94
CA GLY A 333 5.85 -13.25 24.97
C GLY A 333 5.94 -12.09 23.99
N ALA A 334 5.32 -10.93 24.28
CA ALA A 334 5.55 -9.70 23.52
C ALA A 334 7.01 -9.27 23.63
N GLU A 335 7.51 -8.63 22.58
CA GLU A 335 8.91 -8.19 22.45
C GLU A 335 9.01 -6.66 22.33
N ILE A 336 7.91 -6.00 21.99
CA ILE A 336 7.72 -4.56 21.95
C ILE A 336 6.43 -4.22 22.71
N PHE A 337 6.45 -3.17 23.53
CA PHE A 337 5.25 -2.62 24.17
C PHE A 337 5.09 -1.16 23.74
N VAL A 338 3.97 -0.85 23.10
CA VAL A 338 3.66 0.49 22.58
C VAL A 338 2.63 1.16 23.50
N ILE A 339 3.00 2.33 24.04
CA ILE A 339 2.06 3.25 24.67
C ILE A 339 1.49 4.11 23.53
N ASP A 340 0.22 3.90 23.23
CA ASP A 340 -0.47 4.56 22.12
C ASP A 340 -0.97 5.97 22.48
N ALA A 341 -1.86 6.57 21.73
CA ALA A 341 -2.36 7.93 21.89
C ALA A 341 -2.83 8.24 23.32
N GLY A 342 -2.69 9.51 23.73
CA GLY A 342 -3.16 10.02 25.02
C GLY A 342 -2.06 10.22 26.07
N TRP A 343 -0.87 9.65 25.92
CA TRP A 343 0.22 9.76 26.90
C TRP A 343 0.71 11.21 27.16
N TYR A 344 0.43 12.11 26.24
CA TYR A 344 0.83 13.54 26.26
C TYR A 344 -0.30 14.48 26.70
N ASP A 345 -1.53 13.97 26.91
CA ASP A 345 -2.71 14.78 27.20
C ASP A 345 -3.02 14.78 28.71
N ASP A 346 -3.07 15.93 29.33
CA ASP A 346 -3.29 16.11 30.77
C ASP A 346 -4.67 16.66 31.14
N ASP A 347 -5.57 16.76 30.15
CA ASP A 347 -6.86 17.42 30.31
C ASP A 347 -8.05 16.44 30.10
N ALA A 348 -9.19 16.77 30.68
CA ALA A 348 -10.39 15.95 30.61
C ALA A 348 -11.14 16.05 29.27
N GLN A 349 -10.70 16.90 28.33
CA GLN A 349 -11.30 17.03 27.01
C GLN A 349 -10.84 15.95 26.04
N GLY A 350 -9.78 15.21 26.40
CA GLY A 350 -9.23 14.11 25.61
C GLY A 350 -8.08 14.55 24.69
N TRP A 351 -7.39 13.56 24.20
CA TRP A 351 -6.11 13.67 23.53
C TRP A 351 -6.16 14.22 22.08
N TRP A 352 -7.33 14.23 21.45
CA TRP A 352 -7.48 14.40 20.01
C TRP A 352 -6.89 15.70 19.48
N ASP A 353 -7.19 16.83 20.08
CA ASP A 353 -6.82 18.15 19.60
C ASP A 353 -5.72 18.85 20.47
N SER A 354 -5.02 18.06 21.32
CA SER A 354 -3.86 18.48 22.11
C SER A 354 -2.52 18.00 21.54
N VAL A 355 -2.52 17.22 20.45
CA VAL A 355 -1.32 16.66 19.82
C VAL A 355 -0.30 17.71 19.40
N GLY A 356 0.98 17.33 19.35
CA GLY A 356 2.03 18.14 18.72
C GLY A 356 3.24 18.45 19.60
N ALA A 357 3.07 18.75 20.90
CA ALA A 357 4.19 19.05 21.80
C ALA A 357 4.99 17.81 22.22
N TRP A 358 4.27 16.68 22.36
CA TRP A 358 4.83 15.36 22.67
C TRP A 358 5.58 15.30 24.01
N ASP A 359 5.09 16.03 25.01
CA ASP A 359 5.56 15.98 26.39
C ASP A 359 4.68 15.03 27.21
N ALA A 360 5.28 14.19 28.06
CA ALA A 360 4.53 13.26 28.88
C ALA A 360 3.66 14.01 29.92
N ALA A 361 2.38 13.66 30.01
CA ALA A 361 1.45 14.30 30.90
C ALA A 361 1.72 13.95 32.38
N PRO A 362 2.03 14.94 33.28
CA PRO A 362 2.40 14.65 34.67
C PRO A 362 1.30 13.98 35.48
N ASN A 363 0.03 14.25 35.20
CA ASN A 363 -1.09 13.63 35.90
C ASN A 363 -1.30 12.15 35.51
N ARG A 364 -0.86 11.73 34.31
CA ARG A 364 -0.87 10.34 33.86
C ARG A 364 0.32 9.55 34.38
N PHE A 365 1.46 10.22 34.51
CA PHE A 365 2.74 9.66 34.93
C PHE A 365 3.31 10.41 36.14
N PRO A 366 2.73 10.24 37.35
CA PRO A 366 3.17 10.98 38.54
C PRO A 366 4.64 10.74 38.94
N GLY A 367 5.17 9.54 38.65
CA GLY A 367 6.59 9.19 38.82
C GLY A 367 7.47 9.53 37.60
N GLY A 368 6.89 10.18 36.58
CA GLY A 368 7.52 10.39 35.28
C GLY A 368 7.33 9.22 34.34
N ILE A 369 7.37 9.47 33.04
CA ILE A 369 7.18 8.41 32.01
C ILE A 369 8.27 7.34 32.08
N GLN A 370 9.47 7.69 32.60
CA GLN A 370 10.60 6.75 32.73
C GLN A 370 10.25 5.55 33.60
N GLU A 371 9.40 5.71 34.63
CA GLU A 371 8.93 4.61 35.47
C GLU A 371 8.30 3.50 34.61
N VAL A 372 7.45 3.88 33.66
CA VAL A 372 6.75 2.95 32.78
C VAL A 372 7.68 2.39 31.71
N LEU A 373 8.53 3.23 31.12
CA LEU A 373 9.50 2.77 30.11
C LEU A 373 10.53 1.80 30.70
N ASP A 374 10.94 2.02 31.96
CA ASP A 374 11.85 1.11 32.67
C ASP A 374 11.14 -0.21 33.05
N ALA A 375 9.84 -0.18 33.39
CA ALA A 375 9.06 -1.38 33.57
C ALA A 375 8.97 -2.22 32.28
N ILE A 376 8.74 -1.60 31.12
CA ILE A 376 8.76 -2.27 29.82
C ILE A 376 10.11 -2.98 29.61
N ARG A 377 11.23 -2.28 29.80
CA ARG A 377 12.59 -2.87 29.67
C ARG A 377 12.83 -3.97 30.70
N GLY A 378 12.33 -3.77 31.95
CA GLY A 378 12.43 -4.77 33.03
C GLY A 378 11.76 -6.10 32.68
N HIS A 379 10.76 -6.10 31.81
CA HIS A 379 10.12 -7.30 31.28
C HIS A 379 10.73 -7.79 29.94
N GLY A 380 11.88 -7.23 29.53
CA GLY A 380 12.60 -7.68 28.32
C GLY A 380 12.04 -7.15 27.01
N MET A 381 11.13 -6.17 27.05
CA MET A 381 10.51 -5.57 25.87
C MET A 381 11.16 -4.23 25.49
N THR A 382 11.08 -3.88 24.21
CA THR A 382 11.46 -2.57 23.70
C THR A 382 10.30 -1.58 23.90
N PRO A 383 10.54 -0.39 24.51
CA PRO A 383 9.51 0.63 24.62
C PRO A 383 9.17 1.26 23.27
N GLY A 384 7.88 1.43 23.00
CA GLY A 384 7.34 2.13 21.85
C GLY A 384 6.39 3.25 22.25
N LEU A 385 6.30 4.29 21.42
CA LEU A 385 5.37 5.41 21.57
C LEU A 385 4.63 5.69 20.27
N TRP A 386 3.39 6.15 20.42
CA TRP A 386 2.58 6.69 19.33
C TRP A 386 2.87 8.16 19.11
N LEU A 387 2.97 8.56 17.85
CA LEU A 387 3.07 9.94 17.39
C LEU A 387 2.15 10.18 16.20
N GLU A 388 1.69 11.42 16.03
CA GLU A 388 1.11 11.93 14.80
C GLU A 388 1.93 13.12 14.30
N PRO A 389 3.04 12.88 13.61
CA PRO A 389 4.11 13.87 13.43
C PRO A 389 3.73 15.03 12.51
N GLU A 390 2.74 14.82 11.63
CA GLU A 390 2.37 15.82 10.61
C GLU A 390 1.30 16.79 11.09
N VAL A 391 0.80 16.66 12.33
CA VAL A 391 -0.31 17.49 12.81
C VAL A 391 -0.02 18.16 14.16
N VAL A 392 -0.69 19.28 14.39
CA VAL A 392 -0.68 20.03 15.65
C VAL A 392 -2.13 20.35 16.01
N GLY A 393 -2.58 19.91 17.18
CA GLY A 393 -3.91 20.19 17.70
C GLY A 393 -4.14 21.68 17.96
N VAL A 394 -5.37 22.14 17.79
CA VAL A 394 -5.70 23.57 18.02
C VAL A 394 -5.48 23.99 19.47
N ARG A 395 -5.51 23.06 20.45
CA ARG A 395 -5.21 23.31 21.86
C ARG A 395 -3.71 23.18 22.21
N SER A 396 -2.91 22.64 21.29
CA SER A 396 -1.47 22.52 21.53
C SER A 396 -0.80 23.90 21.58
N PRO A 397 0.11 24.14 22.54
CA PRO A 397 0.86 25.40 22.60
C PRO A 397 1.68 25.66 21.33
N LEU A 398 2.06 24.65 20.59
CA LEU A 398 2.77 24.75 19.32
C LEU A 398 1.96 25.47 18.24
N ALA A 399 0.62 25.38 18.26
CA ALA A 399 -0.23 26.10 17.34
C ALA A 399 -0.01 27.62 17.36
N ALA A 400 0.44 28.16 18.52
CA ALA A 400 0.74 29.58 18.70
C ALA A 400 2.24 29.91 18.60
N THR A 401 3.13 28.94 18.77
CA THR A 401 4.59 29.21 18.86
C THR A 401 5.34 28.94 17.56
N LEU A 402 4.90 27.99 16.75
CA LEU A 402 5.48 27.78 15.42
C LEU A 402 5.06 28.91 14.46
N PRO A 403 5.95 29.32 13.53
CA PRO A 403 5.61 30.35 12.55
C PRO A 403 4.44 29.88 11.66
N PRO A 404 3.55 30.79 11.23
CA PRO A 404 2.39 30.45 10.41
C PRO A 404 2.76 29.66 9.14
N GLU A 405 3.91 29.93 8.56
CA GLU A 405 4.46 29.32 7.35
C GLU A 405 4.87 27.85 7.53
N ALA A 406 5.05 27.40 8.78
CA ALA A 406 5.29 25.99 9.10
C ALA A 406 4.04 25.12 8.99
N PHE A 407 2.88 25.71 8.70
CA PHE A 407 1.62 25.03 8.56
C PHE A 407 1.07 25.15 7.14
N PHE A 408 0.31 24.20 6.71
CA PHE A 408 -0.44 24.29 5.47
C PHE A 408 -1.42 25.45 5.51
N GLN A 409 -1.49 26.19 4.39
CA GLN A 409 -2.38 27.34 4.21
C GLN A 409 -3.14 27.19 2.89
N ARG A 410 -4.36 27.75 2.87
CA ARG A 410 -5.20 27.86 1.68
C ARG A 410 -5.70 29.29 1.60
N GLY A 411 -5.40 29.99 0.51
CA GLY A 411 -5.76 31.41 0.37
C GLY A 411 -5.17 32.28 1.50
N GLY A 412 -3.99 31.93 2.03
CA GLY A 412 -3.36 32.62 3.15
C GLY A 412 -3.96 32.32 4.54
N VAL A 413 -4.87 31.34 4.63
CA VAL A 413 -5.47 30.90 5.89
C VAL A 413 -4.98 29.52 6.26
N ARG A 414 -4.55 29.32 7.51
CA ARG A 414 -4.10 28.04 8.02
C ARG A 414 -5.19 26.97 7.86
N VAL A 415 -4.82 25.84 7.27
CA VAL A 415 -5.73 24.68 7.13
C VAL A 415 -6.02 24.11 8.52
N THR A 416 -7.30 23.84 8.78
CA THR A 416 -7.77 23.17 9.99
C THR A 416 -8.75 22.09 9.60
N GLU A 417 -8.48 20.87 10.03
CA GLU A 417 -9.35 19.72 9.83
C GLU A 417 -9.57 19.03 11.16
N HIS A 418 -10.81 18.81 11.55
CA HIS A 418 -11.20 18.09 12.77
C HIS A 418 -10.43 18.54 14.05
N GLY A 419 -10.28 19.86 14.25
CA GLY A 419 -9.56 20.42 15.39
C GLY A 419 -8.04 20.33 15.32
N ARG A 420 -7.46 20.08 14.14
CA ARG A 420 -6.03 19.94 13.90
C ARG A 420 -5.53 20.79 12.77
N HIS A 421 -4.35 21.33 12.90
CA HIS A 421 -3.59 21.99 11.86
C HIS A 421 -2.58 21.00 11.28
N HIS A 422 -2.24 21.17 10.00
CA HIS A 422 -1.27 20.33 9.33
C HIS A 422 0.07 21.06 9.21
N LEU A 423 1.18 20.41 9.62
CA LEU A 423 2.54 20.91 9.43
C LEU A 423 2.96 20.75 7.97
N ASP A 424 3.76 21.70 7.49
CA ASP A 424 4.44 21.60 6.21
C ASP A 424 5.91 21.20 6.42
N LEU A 425 6.24 19.94 6.17
CA LEU A 425 7.60 19.45 6.35
C LEU A 425 8.60 19.99 5.31
N ARG A 426 8.17 20.76 4.34
CA ARG A 426 9.06 21.58 3.50
C ARG A 426 9.67 22.73 4.31
N HIS A 427 8.96 23.19 5.35
CA HIS A 427 9.41 24.29 6.19
C HIS A 427 10.42 23.83 7.27
N PRO A 428 11.58 24.51 7.41
CA PRO A 428 12.64 24.07 8.32
C PRO A 428 12.23 24.07 9.80
N ALA A 429 11.34 24.97 10.25
CA ALA A 429 10.88 24.98 11.63
C ALA A 429 10.01 23.75 11.98
N ALA A 430 9.19 23.26 11.03
CA ALA A 430 8.43 22.04 11.24
C ALA A 430 9.36 20.82 11.39
N ARG A 431 10.38 20.71 10.53
CA ARG A 431 11.39 19.64 10.64
C ARG A 431 12.19 19.73 11.93
N ALA A 432 12.69 20.90 12.28
CA ALA A 432 13.49 21.11 13.50
C ALA A 432 12.68 20.73 14.76
N HIS A 433 11.38 21.02 14.80
CA HIS A 433 10.51 20.59 15.87
C HIS A 433 10.44 19.06 15.97
N LEU A 434 10.15 18.36 14.86
CA LEU A 434 10.04 16.91 14.85
C LEU A 434 11.39 16.23 15.15
N ASP A 435 12.50 16.76 14.64
CA ASP A 435 13.83 16.24 14.95
C ASP A 435 14.11 16.34 16.45
N ALA A 436 13.82 17.49 17.09
CA ALA A 436 13.99 17.67 18.53
C ALA A 436 13.10 16.71 19.35
N VAL A 437 11.86 16.47 18.90
CA VAL A 437 10.97 15.50 19.54
C VAL A 437 11.56 14.11 19.47
N VAL A 438 11.92 13.62 18.28
CA VAL A 438 12.42 12.25 18.11
C VAL A 438 13.78 12.06 18.80
N ASP A 439 14.68 13.03 18.72
CA ASP A 439 15.98 12.95 19.39
C ASP A 439 15.80 12.84 20.93
N ARG A 440 14.79 13.51 21.51
CA ARG A 440 14.41 13.33 22.91
C ARG A 440 13.84 11.93 23.19
N LEU A 441 12.85 11.47 22.39
CA LEU A 441 12.21 10.18 22.64
C LEU A 441 13.19 9.01 22.45
N VAL A 442 14.00 9.04 21.42
CA VAL A 442 14.96 7.96 21.13
C VAL A 442 16.24 8.13 21.94
N GLY A 443 16.84 9.34 21.94
CA GLY A 443 18.13 9.58 22.55
C GLY A 443 18.10 9.68 24.08
N GLU A 444 17.09 10.37 24.64
CA GLU A 444 17.00 10.58 26.09
C GLU A 444 16.11 9.53 26.78
N TRP A 445 14.98 9.17 26.17
CA TRP A 445 14.05 8.22 26.78
C TRP A 445 14.31 6.75 26.38
N GLY A 446 15.14 6.52 25.36
CA GLY A 446 15.51 5.19 24.90
C GLY A 446 14.35 4.42 24.27
N VAL A 447 13.45 5.13 23.57
CA VAL A 447 12.37 4.52 22.79
C VAL A 447 12.96 3.88 21.54
N GLY A 448 12.59 2.64 21.24
CA GLY A 448 13.08 1.89 20.08
C GLY A 448 12.03 1.65 19.00
N TYR A 449 10.81 2.12 19.21
CA TYR A 449 9.69 1.96 18.29
C TYR A 449 8.79 3.18 18.28
N LEU A 450 8.44 3.67 17.09
CA LEU A 450 7.48 4.77 16.92
C LEU A 450 6.36 4.33 15.97
N LYS A 451 5.11 4.40 16.45
CA LYS A 451 3.93 4.32 15.60
C LYS A 451 3.63 5.73 15.08
N LEU A 452 3.84 5.95 13.79
CA LEU A 452 3.57 7.22 13.11
C LEU A 452 2.18 7.17 12.48
N ASP A 453 1.23 7.83 13.11
CA ASP A 453 -0.16 7.86 12.68
C ASP A 453 -0.48 9.12 11.86
N TYR A 454 -1.62 9.09 11.17
CA TYR A 454 -2.11 10.20 10.35
C TYR A 454 -3.64 10.15 10.23
N ASN A 455 -4.33 10.93 11.06
CA ASN A 455 -5.77 10.79 11.32
C ASN A 455 -6.64 11.90 10.71
N ILE A 456 -6.10 12.72 9.82
CA ILE A 456 -6.86 13.74 9.10
C ILE A 456 -6.68 13.64 7.59
N ASN A 457 -7.73 13.96 6.84
CA ASN A 457 -7.69 14.05 5.39
C ASN A 457 -7.93 15.50 4.97
N ILE A 458 -6.89 16.25 4.68
CA ILE A 458 -6.93 17.69 4.40
C ILE A 458 -7.51 18.05 3.03
N GLY A 459 -8.13 17.10 2.33
CA GLY A 459 -8.72 17.31 1.02
C GLY A 459 -7.73 17.05 -0.12
N PRO A 460 -8.13 17.33 -1.38
CA PRO A 460 -7.35 16.92 -2.56
C PRO A 460 -6.02 17.66 -2.73
N GLY A 461 -5.75 18.68 -1.96
CA GLY A 461 -4.50 19.41 -1.97
C GLY A 461 -4.51 20.59 -1.01
N THR A 462 -3.39 21.27 -0.88
CA THR A 462 -3.22 22.46 -0.05
C THR A 462 -2.08 23.34 -0.56
N GLU A 463 -2.25 24.66 -0.46
CA GLU A 463 -1.18 25.63 -0.72
C GLU A 463 -0.21 25.58 0.48
N GLY A 464 1.06 25.23 0.22
CA GLY A 464 2.10 25.40 1.21
C GLY A 464 2.69 26.81 1.11
N ALA A 465 2.97 27.43 2.24
CA ALA A 465 3.79 28.63 2.24
C ALA A 465 5.23 28.26 1.84
N VAL A 466 5.74 28.85 0.79
CA VAL A 466 7.15 28.71 0.44
C VAL A 466 7.94 29.56 1.43
N GLY A 467 8.89 28.96 2.15
CA GLY A 467 9.75 29.66 3.11
C GLY A 467 10.45 30.85 2.46
N THR A 468 10.59 31.92 3.20
CA THR A 468 11.21 33.18 2.76
C THR A 468 12.72 33.08 2.53
N ASP A 469 13.33 31.95 2.85
CA ASP A 469 14.77 31.68 2.70
C ASP A 469 15.18 31.03 1.38
N GLY A 470 14.23 30.82 0.47
CA GLY A 470 14.51 30.33 -0.87
C GLY A 470 15.00 28.88 -0.95
N ALA A 471 15.01 28.14 0.14
CA ALA A 471 15.55 26.79 0.18
C ALA A 471 14.56 25.70 -0.26
N VAL A 472 13.28 26.01 -0.36
CA VAL A 472 12.25 25.07 -0.81
C VAL A 472 11.67 25.57 -2.12
N GLY A 473 12.00 24.90 -3.21
CA GLY A 473 11.38 25.07 -4.53
C GLY A 473 11.39 26.52 -5.03
N THR A 474 12.54 27.09 -5.27
CA THR A 474 12.69 28.44 -5.81
C THR A 474 12.24 28.54 -7.25
N GLY A 475 11.00 28.24 -7.49
CA GLY A 475 10.28 28.66 -8.69
C GLY A 475 9.68 30.02 -8.47
N THR A 476 10.47 31.01 -8.09
CA THR A 476 9.99 32.37 -7.98
C THR A 476 9.86 33.00 -9.34
N THR A 477 8.69 32.99 -9.85
CA THR A 477 8.12 34.17 -10.55
C THR A 477 6.62 34.12 -10.36
N ASN A 478 6.12 34.90 -9.40
CA ASN A 478 4.72 35.33 -9.28
C ASN A 478 3.63 34.25 -9.26
N GLY A 479 3.90 32.99 -8.89
CA GLY A 479 2.89 31.94 -8.84
C GLY A 479 2.84 31.27 -7.47
N VAL A 480 1.73 31.37 -6.80
CA VAL A 480 1.38 30.48 -5.70
C VAL A 480 1.45 29.06 -6.26
N GLU A 481 2.23 28.19 -5.63
CA GLU A 481 2.27 26.76 -5.97
C GLU A 481 0.86 26.19 -5.86
N SER A 482 0.45 25.31 -6.78
CA SER A 482 -0.90 24.74 -6.72
C SER A 482 -1.07 23.90 -5.44
N PRO A 483 -2.28 23.80 -4.88
CA PRO A 483 -2.52 23.02 -3.68
C PRO A 483 -2.00 21.58 -3.79
N GLY A 484 -2.23 20.91 -4.91
CA GLY A 484 -1.76 19.56 -5.15
C GLY A 484 -0.23 19.46 -5.25
N ALA A 485 0.46 20.46 -5.80
CA ALA A 485 1.91 20.51 -5.84
C ALA A 485 2.50 20.71 -4.44
N GLY A 486 1.85 21.54 -3.62
CA GLY A 486 2.21 21.71 -2.21
C GLY A 486 2.11 20.42 -1.42
N LEU A 487 1.04 19.66 -1.58
CA LEU A 487 0.85 18.36 -0.95
C LEU A 487 1.90 17.34 -1.41
N LEU A 488 2.18 17.25 -2.71
CA LEU A 488 3.22 16.37 -3.24
C LEU A 488 4.62 16.73 -2.68
N GLY A 489 4.93 18.03 -2.62
CA GLY A 489 6.19 18.53 -2.05
C GLY A 489 6.32 18.17 -0.57
N HIS A 490 5.27 18.33 0.22
CA HIS A 490 5.23 17.93 1.62
C HIS A 490 5.48 16.42 1.79
N HIS A 491 4.79 15.57 1.04
CA HIS A 491 4.98 14.12 1.17
C HIS A 491 6.38 13.66 0.80
N ARG A 492 7.01 14.27 -0.22
CA ARG A 492 8.44 14.04 -0.51
C ARG A 492 9.32 14.44 0.67
N ALA A 493 9.07 15.60 1.26
CA ALA A 493 9.79 16.06 2.43
C ALA A 493 9.57 15.17 3.67
N HIS A 494 8.38 14.59 3.84
CA HIS A 494 8.09 13.61 4.89
C HIS A 494 8.89 12.32 4.70
N LEU A 495 8.91 11.75 3.49
CA LEU A 495 9.72 10.56 3.17
C LEU A 495 11.21 10.82 3.37
N ASP A 496 11.71 11.99 2.96
CA ASP A 496 13.10 12.40 3.19
C ASP A 496 13.40 12.51 4.69
N TRP A 497 12.48 13.06 5.49
CA TRP A 497 12.61 13.15 6.94
C TRP A 497 12.65 11.75 7.59
N MET A 498 11.76 10.82 7.21
CA MET A 498 11.77 9.45 7.71
C MET A 498 13.08 8.72 7.38
N ASN A 499 13.61 8.90 6.16
CA ASN A 499 14.89 8.32 5.76
C ASN A 499 16.04 8.89 6.59
N ALA A 500 16.10 10.23 6.75
CA ALA A 500 17.12 10.88 7.56
C ALA A 500 17.03 10.47 9.05
N LEU A 501 15.83 10.24 9.55
CA LEU A 501 15.61 9.73 10.90
C LEU A 501 16.19 8.33 11.07
N LEU A 502 15.91 7.42 10.15
CA LEU A 502 16.46 6.05 10.16
C LEU A 502 17.96 6.00 9.88
N ASP A 503 18.54 7.01 9.21
CA ASP A 503 20.01 7.16 9.08
C ASP A 503 20.66 7.55 10.40
N ARG A 504 20.01 8.42 11.21
CA ARG A 504 20.46 8.79 12.55
C ARG A 504 20.23 7.69 13.59
N HIS A 505 19.14 6.95 13.47
CA HIS A 505 18.70 5.91 14.40
C HIS A 505 18.43 4.60 13.69
N PRO A 506 19.46 3.87 13.22
CA PRO A 506 19.30 2.71 12.32
C PRO A 506 18.62 1.49 12.95
N HIS A 507 18.41 1.48 14.27
CA HIS A 507 17.68 0.42 14.98
C HIS A 507 16.23 0.80 15.33
N LEU A 508 15.85 2.05 15.07
CA LEU A 508 14.50 2.52 15.32
C LEU A 508 13.51 1.88 14.36
N VAL A 509 12.45 1.31 14.89
CA VAL A 509 11.35 0.74 14.09
C VAL A 509 10.27 1.79 13.90
N LEU A 510 9.87 2.04 12.65
CA LEU A 510 8.76 2.91 12.29
C LEU A 510 7.58 2.08 11.81
N GLU A 511 6.47 2.16 12.52
CA GLU A 511 5.16 1.69 12.07
C GLU A 511 4.45 2.82 11.35
N ASN A 512 4.01 2.58 10.10
CA ASN A 512 3.12 3.47 9.39
C ASN A 512 1.67 3.16 9.75
N CYS A 513 0.89 4.20 10.03
CA CYS A 513 -0.54 4.15 10.29
C CYS A 513 -1.21 5.36 9.64
N GLY A 514 -2.44 5.24 9.26
CA GLY A 514 -3.28 6.35 8.81
C GLY A 514 -4.72 6.00 9.17
N SER A 515 -5.09 6.13 10.47
CA SER A 515 -6.32 5.55 11.02
C SER A 515 -6.47 4.09 10.55
N GLY A 516 -5.46 3.26 10.79
CA GLY A 516 -5.29 1.98 10.14
C GLY A 516 -4.75 2.10 8.71
N GLY A 517 -5.45 1.56 7.72
CA GLY A 517 -4.96 1.40 6.36
C GLY A 517 -5.32 2.52 5.38
N LEU A 518 -5.56 3.77 5.81
CA LEU A 518 -5.93 4.86 4.91
C LEU A 518 -4.75 5.55 4.22
N ARG A 519 -3.50 5.22 4.63
CA ARG A 519 -2.26 5.68 3.98
C ARG A 519 -1.22 4.55 3.91
N MET A 520 -1.59 3.40 3.35
CA MET A 520 -0.73 2.23 3.20
C MET A 520 -0.23 2.05 1.75
N ASP A 521 0.26 3.13 1.15
CA ASP A 521 0.91 3.09 -0.15
C ASP A 521 2.39 2.69 -0.05
N TYR A 522 2.96 2.27 -1.17
CA TYR A 522 4.32 1.74 -1.17
C TYR A 522 5.42 2.82 -1.25
N ALA A 523 5.08 4.11 -1.32
CA ALA A 523 6.05 5.17 -1.04
C ALA A 523 6.38 5.23 0.47
N GLN A 524 5.36 5.10 1.33
CA GLN A 524 5.53 5.01 2.78
C GLN A 524 6.19 3.69 3.19
N LEU A 525 5.68 2.56 2.69
CA LEU A 525 6.13 1.22 3.08
C LEU A 525 7.52 0.86 2.55
N ALA A 526 8.03 1.57 1.57
CA ALA A 526 9.44 1.45 1.15
C ALA A 526 10.41 1.99 2.22
N VAL A 527 9.94 2.84 3.14
CA VAL A 527 10.74 3.45 4.22
C VAL A 527 10.36 2.86 5.58
N ALA A 528 9.08 2.76 5.91
CA ALA A 528 8.58 2.21 7.17
C ALA A 528 8.73 0.68 7.24
N GLN A 529 8.95 0.14 8.44
CA GLN A 529 9.18 -1.28 8.65
C GLN A 529 7.87 -2.08 8.63
N LEU A 530 6.76 -1.50 9.05
CA LEU A 530 5.47 -2.18 9.07
C LEU A 530 4.31 -1.21 8.94
N GLN A 531 3.14 -1.76 8.67
CA GLN A 531 1.86 -1.07 8.46
C GLN A 531 0.80 -1.56 9.44
N SER A 532 0.19 -0.68 10.21
CA SER A 532 -1.09 -0.95 10.87
C SER A 532 -2.18 -1.09 9.80
N THR A 533 -2.74 -2.30 9.65
CA THR A 533 -3.57 -2.63 8.48
C THR A 533 -5.01 -2.15 8.60
N SER A 534 -5.54 -1.99 9.81
CA SER A 534 -6.91 -1.53 10.08
C SER A 534 -7.12 -1.20 11.54
N ASP A 535 -8.06 -0.30 11.83
CA ASP A 535 -8.59 -0.05 13.18
C ASP A 535 -9.86 -0.87 13.48
N GLN A 536 -10.18 -1.89 12.68
CA GLN A 536 -11.38 -2.71 12.86
C GLN A 536 -11.37 -3.43 14.21
N GLN A 537 -12.40 -3.19 15.03
CA GLN A 537 -12.51 -3.72 16.37
C GLN A 537 -13.43 -4.96 16.48
N ASP A 538 -14.25 -5.19 15.44
CA ASP A 538 -15.12 -6.37 15.37
C ASP A 538 -14.34 -7.58 14.84
N PRO A 539 -14.13 -8.63 15.67
CA PRO A 539 -13.37 -9.81 15.27
C PRO A 539 -14.01 -10.56 14.10
N LEU A 540 -15.34 -10.47 13.90
CA LEU A 540 -16.02 -11.12 12.78
C LEU A 540 -15.86 -10.35 11.47
N ARG A 541 -15.57 -9.03 11.52
CA ARG A 541 -15.34 -8.18 10.35
C ARG A 541 -13.86 -8.10 9.96
N TYR A 542 -12.95 -8.43 10.87
CA TYR A 542 -11.52 -8.34 10.62
C TYR A 542 -10.96 -9.38 9.61
N PRO A 543 -11.44 -10.65 9.54
CA PRO A 543 -10.84 -11.68 8.68
C PRO A 543 -10.68 -11.33 7.19
N PRO A 544 -11.64 -10.69 6.49
CA PRO A 544 -11.42 -10.28 5.10
C PRO A 544 -10.31 -9.22 4.96
N ILE A 545 -10.16 -8.33 5.94
CA ILE A 545 -9.09 -7.34 5.97
C ILE A 545 -7.73 -8.03 6.18
N ALA A 546 -7.64 -8.88 7.21
CA ALA A 546 -6.42 -9.63 7.52
C ALA A 546 -5.96 -10.51 6.36
N ALA A 547 -6.89 -11.23 5.73
CA ALA A 547 -6.59 -12.11 4.59
C ALA A 547 -6.18 -11.32 3.34
N ALA A 548 -6.68 -10.10 3.14
CA ALA A 548 -6.35 -9.27 1.98
C ALA A 548 -5.18 -8.28 2.24
N ALA A 549 -4.70 -8.14 3.47
CA ALA A 549 -3.64 -7.19 3.83
C ALA A 549 -2.36 -7.37 3.00
N ALA A 550 -2.02 -8.63 2.65
CA ALA A 550 -0.87 -8.95 1.81
C ALA A 550 -0.99 -8.42 0.36
N THR A 551 -2.14 -7.93 -0.05
CA THR A 551 -2.30 -7.23 -1.34
C THR A 551 -1.80 -5.78 -1.30
N ALA A 552 -1.78 -5.14 -0.11
CA ALA A 552 -1.33 -3.77 0.09
C ALA A 552 0.10 -3.68 0.65
N ALA A 553 0.51 -4.58 1.53
CA ALA A 553 1.83 -4.65 2.15
C ALA A 553 2.47 -6.03 1.90
N THR A 554 3.78 -6.20 2.16
CA THR A 554 4.34 -7.56 2.19
C THR A 554 3.88 -8.28 3.47
N PRO A 555 3.84 -9.62 3.51
CA PRO A 555 3.39 -10.34 4.70
C PRO A 555 4.12 -9.89 5.98
N GLU A 556 5.44 -9.72 5.90
CA GLU A 556 6.27 -9.29 7.01
C GLU A 556 6.11 -7.81 7.40
N GLN A 557 5.40 -7.01 6.60
CA GLN A 557 5.04 -5.63 6.92
C GLN A 557 3.58 -5.47 7.37
N ALA A 558 2.71 -6.44 7.08
CA ALA A 558 1.27 -6.37 7.37
C ALA A 558 1.03 -6.64 8.85
N ALA A 559 0.90 -5.59 9.67
CA ALA A 559 0.57 -5.71 11.08
C ALA A 559 -0.95 -5.86 11.25
N VAL A 560 -1.35 -7.02 11.78
CA VAL A 560 -2.75 -7.39 12.00
C VAL A 560 -3.03 -7.45 13.49
N TRP A 561 -4.07 -6.77 13.91
CA TRP A 561 -4.49 -6.73 15.30
C TRP A 561 -5.10 -8.07 15.74
N ALA A 562 -4.67 -8.53 16.91
CA ALA A 562 -5.27 -9.60 17.68
C ALA A 562 -5.57 -9.07 19.09
N TYR A 563 -6.84 -9.00 19.46
CA TYR A 563 -7.28 -8.42 20.72
C TYR A 563 -8.15 -9.40 21.51
N PRO A 564 -7.52 -10.46 22.06
CA PRO A 564 -8.22 -11.38 22.95
C PRO A 564 -8.69 -10.65 24.21
N GLN A 565 -9.89 -10.98 24.70
CA GLN A 565 -10.55 -10.34 25.83
C GLN A 565 -10.94 -11.35 26.91
N PRO A 566 -11.00 -10.96 28.20
CA PRO A 566 -11.34 -11.87 29.31
C PRO A 566 -12.79 -12.36 29.27
N ASP A 567 -13.71 -11.68 28.61
CA ASP A 567 -15.11 -12.05 28.45
C ASP A 567 -15.38 -12.94 27.22
N GLN A 568 -14.36 -13.20 26.39
CA GLN A 568 -14.46 -14.07 25.23
C GLN A 568 -14.28 -15.55 25.58
N THR A 569 -14.90 -16.40 24.78
CA THR A 569 -14.63 -17.85 24.78
C THR A 569 -13.28 -18.18 24.17
N LEU A 570 -12.77 -19.39 24.40
CA LEU A 570 -11.52 -19.85 23.79
C LEU A 570 -11.59 -19.86 22.25
N ASP A 571 -12.75 -20.18 21.67
CA ASP A 571 -12.94 -20.15 20.21
C ASP A 571 -12.83 -18.70 19.66
N GLU A 572 -13.41 -17.71 20.33
CA GLU A 572 -13.33 -16.29 19.96
C GLU A 572 -11.91 -15.74 20.10
N ILE A 573 -11.21 -16.13 21.16
CA ILE A 573 -9.79 -15.78 21.34
C ILE A 573 -8.94 -16.38 20.21
N ALA A 574 -9.12 -17.68 19.91
CA ALA A 574 -8.41 -18.33 18.80
C ALA A 574 -8.73 -17.70 17.46
N PHE A 575 -9.99 -17.28 17.27
CA PHE A 575 -10.47 -16.64 16.03
C PHE A 575 -9.73 -15.32 15.76
N THR A 576 -9.62 -14.43 16.75
CA THR A 576 -8.90 -13.17 16.59
C THR A 576 -7.39 -13.37 16.44
N LEU A 577 -6.79 -14.30 17.20
CA LEU A 577 -5.35 -14.60 17.12
C LEU A 577 -4.94 -15.12 15.72
N THR A 578 -5.74 -16.03 15.15
CA THR A 578 -5.43 -16.64 13.83
C THR A 578 -5.18 -15.59 12.74
N GLY A 579 -5.89 -14.45 12.78
CA GLY A 579 -5.74 -13.36 11.82
C GLY A 579 -4.34 -12.77 11.77
N ALA A 580 -3.66 -12.70 12.88
CA ALA A 580 -2.36 -12.06 12.98
C ALA A 580 -1.17 -12.99 12.68
N LEU A 581 -1.37 -14.33 12.68
CA LEU A 581 -0.26 -15.30 12.68
C LEU A 581 0.45 -15.42 11.32
N LEU A 582 -0.13 -14.98 10.22
CA LEU A 582 0.50 -14.97 8.90
C LEU A 582 0.96 -13.56 8.45
N GLY A 583 1.11 -12.65 9.40
CA GLY A 583 1.63 -11.29 9.20
C GLY A 583 2.54 -10.88 10.34
N ARG A 584 2.36 -9.64 10.84
CA ARG A 584 2.97 -9.13 12.08
C ARG A 584 1.91 -9.16 13.17
N VAL A 585 2.24 -9.78 14.29
CA VAL A 585 1.31 -9.84 15.42
C VAL A 585 1.31 -8.51 16.17
N HIS A 586 0.18 -7.78 16.07
CA HIS A 586 -0.18 -6.68 16.94
C HIS A 586 -1.15 -7.21 18.01
N LEU A 587 -0.62 -7.52 19.18
CA LEU A 587 -1.41 -7.99 20.32
C LEU A 587 -1.96 -6.79 21.10
N SER A 588 -3.20 -6.89 21.55
CA SER A 588 -3.87 -5.92 22.39
C SER A 588 -4.86 -6.66 23.32
N GLY A 589 -5.70 -5.94 24.07
CA GLY A 589 -6.68 -6.52 24.98
C GLY A 589 -6.21 -6.64 26.42
N PHE A 590 -7.14 -6.87 27.35
CA PHE A 590 -6.87 -6.95 28.79
C PHE A 590 -6.28 -8.30 29.21
N LEU A 591 -5.06 -8.60 28.75
CA LEU A 591 -4.35 -9.86 29.05
C LEU A 591 -4.19 -10.10 30.56
N ASN A 592 -4.06 -9.05 31.35
CA ASN A 592 -3.91 -9.07 32.79
C ASN A 592 -5.19 -9.51 33.55
N LEU A 593 -6.33 -9.59 32.86
CA LEU A 593 -7.62 -9.98 33.45
C LEU A 593 -8.11 -11.36 32.97
N MET A 594 -7.32 -12.04 32.12
CA MET A 594 -7.65 -13.36 31.57
C MET A 594 -7.55 -14.47 32.62
N SER A 595 -8.35 -15.52 32.43
CA SER A 595 -8.13 -16.80 33.12
C SER A 595 -6.82 -17.45 32.66
N ASP A 596 -6.29 -18.37 33.47
CA ASP A 596 -5.08 -19.13 33.14
C ASP A 596 -5.21 -19.85 31.78
N GLU A 597 -6.38 -20.44 31.49
CA GLU A 597 -6.67 -21.18 30.27
C GLU A 597 -6.69 -20.25 29.04
N GLN A 598 -7.32 -19.08 29.16
CA GLN A 598 -7.32 -18.05 28.09
C GLN A 598 -5.91 -17.52 27.84
N PHE A 599 -5.17 -17.24 28.90
CA PHE A 599 -3.80 -16.73 28.80
C PHE A 599 -2.84 -17.77 28.20
N ASP A 600 -2.98 -19.05 28.54
CA ASP A 600 -2.19 -20.12 27.94
C ASP A 600 -2.47 -20.32 26.46
N LEU A 601 -3.72 -20.08 26.01
CA LEU A 601 -4.05 -20.08 24.58
C LEU A 601 -3.33 -18.93 23.83
N VAL A 602 -3.28 -17.73 24.40
CA VAL A 602 -2.53 -16.59 23.86
C VAL A 602 -1.04 -16.94 23.76
N ARG A 603 -0.44 -17.47 24.83
CA ARG A 603 0.96 -17.89 24.85
C ARG A 603 1.26 -18.94 23.80
N SER A 604 0.39 -19.93 23.65
CA SER A 604 0.53 -20.98 22.64
C SER A 604 0.55 -20.41 21.22
N ALA A 605 -0.37 -19.47 20.91
CA ALA A 605 -0.42 -18.80 19.62
C ALA A 605 0.84 -17.97 19.36
N ILE A 606 1.32 -17.22 20.35
CA ILE A 606 2.57 -16.44 20.23
C ILE A 606 3.79 -17.35 20.05
N SER A 607 3.82 -18.51 20.73
CA SER A 607 4.89 -19.51 20.52
C SER A 607 4.86 -20.06 19.10
N ALA A 608 3.69 -20.47 18.60
CA ALA A 608 3.55 -20.94 17.22
C ALA A 608 3.96 -19.87 16.19
N TYR A 609 3.62 -18.61 16.42
CA TYR A 609 4.07 -17.50 15.59
C TYR A 609 5.61 -17.38 15.57
N LYS A 610 6.25 -17.42 16.74
CA LYS A 610 7.71 -17.31 16.84
C LYS A 610 8.44 -18.43 16.10
N ASP A 611 7.84 -19.62 16.05
CA ASP A 611 8.38 -20.76 15.30
C ASP A 611 8.25 -20.59 13.78
N LEU A 612 7.13 -20.00 13.30
CA LEU A 612 6.87 -19.86 11.86
C LEU A 612 7.37 -18.54 11.26
N ARG A 613 7.57 -17.47 12.04
CA ARG A 613 7.92 -16.12 11.54
C ARG A 613 9.20 -16.05 10.68
N PRO A 614 10.22 -16.91 10.85
CA PRO A 614 11.38 -16.89 9.95
C PRO A 614 11.03 -17.18 8.48
N GLU A 615 9.96 -17.96 8.24
CA GLU A 615 9.50 -18.23 6.88
C GLU A 615 8.66 -17.08 6.29
N ILE A 616 7.94 -16.29 7.11
CA ILE A 616 7.09 -15.19 6.64
C ILE A 616 7.89 -14.18 5.80
N ALA A 617 9.10 -13.84 6.24
CA ALA A 617 9.96 -12.87 5.58
C ALA A 617 10.35 -13.24 4.13
N ALA A 618 10.23 -14.52 3.76
CA ALA A 618 10.52 -15.03 2.42
C ALA A 618 9.29 -15.60 1.71
N ALA A 619 8.13 -15.65 2.38
CA ALA A 619 6.93 -16.26 1.85
C ALA A 619 6.22 -15.37 0.82
N HIS A 620 5.45 -16.02 -0.06
CA HIS A 620 4.55 -15.36 -1.01
C HIS A 620 3.08 -15.62 -0.63
N PRO A 621 2.23 -14.59 -0.65
CA PRO A 621 0.82 -14.74 -0.33
C PRO A 621 0.06 -15.41 -1.48
N PHE A 622 -1.00 -16.15 -1.14
CA PHE A 622 -1.95 -16.70 -2.09
C PHE A 622 -3.32 -16.90 -1.42
N TRP A 623 -4.37 -17.05 -2.25
CA TRP A 623 -5.76 -17.12 -1.78
C TRP A 623 -6.47 -18.33 -2.38
N PRO A 624 -6.50 -19.49 -1.69
CA PRO A 624 -7.05 -20.73 -2.26
C PRO A 624 -8.56 -20.71 -2.48
N LEU A 625 -9.29 -19.72 -1.92
CA LEU A 625 -10.69 -19.43 -2.20
C LEU A 625 -10.89 -18.17 -3.06
N GLY A 626 -9.81 -17.59 -3.57
CA GLY A 626 -9.78 -16.25 -4.15
C GLY A 626 -9.68 -15.15 -3.09
N LEU A 627 -9.48 -13.91 -3.53
CA LEU A 627 -9.47 -12.75 -2.64
C LEU A 627 -10.83 -12.62 -1.93
N PRO A 628 -10.83 -12.37 -0.61
CA PRO A 628 -12.04 -12.47 0.20
C PRO A 628 -13.07 -11.40 -0.14
N GLY A 629 -14.32 -11.80 -0.19
CA GLY A 629 -15.47 -10.90 -0.15
C GLY A 629 -15.79 -10.48 1.28
N TRP A 630 -16.42 -9.29 1.42
CA TRP A 630 -16.72 -8.72 2.73
C TRP A 630 -17.64 -9.60 3.60
N ASP A 631 -18.57 -10.31 2.96
CA ASP A 631 -19.56 -11.15 3.63
C ASP A 631 -19.32 -12.66 3.45
N ASP A 632 -18.14 -13.07 2.96
CA ASP A 632 -17.82 -14.49 2.77
C ASP A 632 -17.83 -15.23 4.10
N THR A 633 -18.50 -16.36 4.14
CA THR A 633 -18.58 -17.25 5.31
C THR A 633 -17.25 -17.98 5.53
N TRP A 634 -16.63 -18.44 4.44
CA TRP A 634 -15.33 -19.08 4.47
C TRP A 634 -14.28 -18.19 3.85
N ILE A 635 -13.23 -17.95 4.60
CA ILE A 635 -12.07 -17.17 4.15
C ILE A 635 -10.83 -18.02 4.36
N ALA A 636 -9.90 -17.98 3.40
CA ALA A 636 -8.62 -18.61 3.52
C ALA A 636 -7.52 -17.70 2.93
N HIS A 637 -6.47 -17.50 3.72
CA HIS A 637 -5.25 -16.83 3.33
C HIS A 637 -4.08 -17.78 3.49
N GLY A 638 -3.24 -17.91 2.48
CA GLY A 638 -2.08 -18.78 2.49
C GLY A 638 -0.77 -18.02 2.34
N LEU A 639 0.28 -18.57 2.92
CA LEU A 639 1.67 -18.20 2.67
C LEU A 639 2.44 -19.42 2.17
N ARG A 640 3.04 -19.29 0.99
CA ARG A 640 4.00 -20.25 0.46
C ARG A 640 5.39 -19.86 0.94
N GLY A 641 5.84 -20.47 2.01
CA GLY A 641 7.20 -20.32 2.55
C GLY A 641 8.23 -21.16 1.81
N PRO A 642 9.52 -21.03 2.16
CA PRO A 642 10.62 -21.85 1.59
C PRO A 642 10.48 -23.35 1.88
N GLU A 643 10.02 -23.74 3.06
CA GLU A 643 9.97 -25.13 3.51
C GLU A 643 8.53 -25.66 3.65
N SER A 644 7.58 -24.78 3.96
CA SER A 644 6.20 -25.15 4.24
C SER A 644 5.20 -24.17 3.63
N THR A 645 3.98 -24.65 3.47
CA THR A 645 2.83 -23.80 3.13
C THR A 645 1.93 -23.67 4.36
N TYR A 646 1.56 -22.46 4.69
CA TYR A 646 0.72 -22.13 5.85
C TYR A 646 -0.62 -21.58 5.38
N LEU A 647 -1.70 -21.89 6.10
CA LEU A 647 -3.06 -21.46 5.78
C LEU A 647 -3.76 -21.00 7.07
N ALA A 648 -4.18 -19.74 7.09
CA ALA A 648 -5.16 -19.23 8.05
C ALA A 648 -6.54 -19.37 7.43
N ILE A 649 -7.47 -20.06 8.10
CA ILE A 649 -8.79 -20.43 7.59
C ILE A 649 -9.84 -20.06 8.62
N TRP A 650 -10.86 -19.32 8.19
CA TRP A 650 -11.99 -18.90 9.04
C TRP A 650 -13.30 -19.42 8.49
N ARG A 651 -14.20 -19.81 9.41
CA ARG A 651 -15.63 -20.00 9.17
C ARG A 651 -16.41 -19.02 10.02
N ARG A 652 -17.10 -18.08 9.38
CA ARG A 652 -17.85 -17.00 10.04
C ARG A 652 -19.35 -17.21 9.91
N ASP A 653 -20.11 -16.71 10.92
CA ASP A 653 -21.54 -16.48 10.83
C ASP A 653 -21.82 -15.03 11.20
N LEU A 654 -22.27 -14.24 10.24
CA LEU A 654 -22.55 -12.81 10.40
C LEU A 654 -24.01 -12.52 10.76
N GLY A 655 -24.82 -13.57 11.02
CA GLY A 655 -26.22 -13.46 11.43
C GLY A 655 -27.18 -12.94 10.34
N ALA A 656 -26.65 -12.46 9.23
CA ALA A 656 -27.43 -12.12 8.05
C ALA A 656 -27.41 -13.34 7.10
N GLY A 657 -28.48 -14.11 7.05
CA GLY A 657 -28.61 -15.21 6.11
C GLY A 657 -28.41 -14.71 4.68
N PRO A 658 -27.82 -15.50 3.77
CA PRO A 658 -27.68 -15.11 2.40
C PRO A 658 -29.03 -14.98 1.73
N VAL A 659 -29.06 -14.17 0.70
CA VAL A 659 -30.22 -13.94 -0.17
C VAL A 659 -30.67 -15.24 -0.87
N ASP A 660 -29.82 -16.27 -0.95
CA ASP A 660 -30.05 -17.54 -1.64
C ASP A 660 -30.34 -18.77 -0.74
N GLY A 661 -30.40 -18.59 0.57
CA GLY A 661 -30.82 -19.64 1.50
C GLY A 661 -29.84 -20.80 1.72
N THR A 662 -28.56 -20.70 1.30
CA THR A 662 -27.58 -21.80 1.34
C THR A 662 -26.70 -21.86 2.59
N HIS A 663 -26.94 -21.03 3.63
CA HIS A 663 -26.12 -20.96 4.83
C HIS A 663 -26.65 -21.75 6.03
N GLY A 664 -25.75 -22.43 6.69
CA GLY A 664 -25.91 -23.12 7.96
C GLY A 664 -25.41 -24.56 8.00
N ALA A 665 -25.30 -25.24 6.87
CA ALA A 665 -25.00 -26.68 6.80
C ALA A 665 -23.57 -27.04 6.39
N ASP A 666 -22.81 -26.15 5.71
CA ASP A 666 -21.48 -26.49 5.19
C ASP A 666 -20.41 -26.29 6.27
N THR A 667 -20.11 -27.37 7.00
CA THR A 667 -19.07 -27.41 8.03
C THR A 667 -17.70 -27.79 7.48
N THR A 668 -17.59 -28.06 6.20
CA THR A 668 -16.37 -28.48 5.51
C THR A 668 -16.10 -27.63 4.27
N ARG A 669 -14.84 -27.37 3.98
CA ARG A 669 -14.42 -26.65 2.77
C ARG A 669 -13.19 -27.28 2.14
N THR A 670 -13.20 -27.43 0.81
CA THR A 670 -12.03 -27.88 0.06
C THR A 670 -11.30 -26.68 -0.54
N LEU A 671 -10.00 -26.61 -0.29
CA LEU A 671 -9.08 -25.56 -0.73
C LEU A 671 -8.14 -26.14 -1.78
N THR A 672 -8.07 -25.55 -2.98
CA THR A 672 -7.13 -25.97 -4.01
C THR A 672 -5.82 -25.22 -3.86
N ILE A 673 -4.70 -25.94 -3.84
CA ILE A 673 -3.34 -25.42 -3.64
C ILE A 673 -2.45 -25.91 -4.79
N PRO A 674 -2.49 -25.22 -5.95
CA PRO A 674 -1.92 -25.75 -7.19
C PRO A 674 -0.42 -26.04 -7.14
N HIS A 675 0.34 -25.27 -6.38
CA HIS A 675 1.80 -25.46 -6.25
C HIS A 675 2.19 -26.71 -5.45
N LEU A 676 1.24 -27.36 -4.78
CA LEU A 676 1.44 -28.62 -4.03
C LEU A 676 0.82 -29.84 -4.74
N HIS A 677 0.35 -29.69 -5.98
CA HIS A 677 -0.16 -30.80 -6.76
C HIS A 677 0.89 -31.93 -6.91
N GLY A 678 0.49 -33.16 -6.63
CA GLY A 678 1.37 -34.33 -6.69
C GLY A 678 2.29 -34.51 -5.48
N VAL A 679 2.27 -33.61 -4.50
CA VAL A 679 3.16 -33.67 -3.32
C VAL A 679 2.45 -34.35 -2.15
N PRO A 680 2.94 -35.49 -1.62
CA PRO A 680 2.40 -36.10 -0.41
C PRO A 680 2.80 -35.27 0.82
N LEU A 681 1.83 -34.82 1.60
CA LEU A 681 2.01 -33.96 2.77
C LEU A 681 1.11 -34.38 3.92
N ASP A 682 1.49 -34.04 5.16
CA ASP A 682 0.68 -34.21 6.35
C ASP A 682 0.23 -32.85 6.87
N PRO A 683 -1.09 -32.56 6.84
CA PRO A 683 -1.62 -31.34 7.43
C PRO A 683 -1.43 -31.36 8.96
N THR A 684 -0.89 -30.28 9.51
CA THR A 684 -0.75 -30.09 10.95
C THR A 684 -1.52 -28.85 11.37
N VAL A 685 -2.47 -28.96 12.27
CA VAL A 685 -3.13 -27.82 12.90
C VAL A 685 -2.19 -27.25 13.96
N LEU A 686 -1.71 -26.03 13.72
CA LEU A 686 -0.77 -25.35 14.62
C LEU A 686 -1.50 -24.57 15.70
N GLN A 687 -2.67 -23.97 15.39
CA GLN A 687 -3.41 -23.13 16.31
C GLN A 687 -4.89 -23.05 15.92
N PRO A 688 -5.85 -23.19 16.89
CA PRO A 688 -5.63 -23.75 18.22
C PRO A 688 -5.41 -25.27 18.14
N THR A 689 -4.55 -25.80 19.00
CA THR A 689 -4.23 -27.24 19.00
C THR A 689 -5.35 -28.14 19.54
N THR A 690 -6.36 -27.51 20.18
CA THR A 690 -7.51 -28.20 20.84
C THR A 690 -8.79 -28.15 20.02
N ALA A 691 -8.75 -27.61 18.78
CA ALA A 691 -9.94 -27.48 17.96
C ALA A 691 -10.47 -28.85 17.47
N ASP A 692 -11.79 -29.01 17.42
CA ASP A 692 -12.47 -30.14 16.74
C ASP A 692 -12.35 -29.99 15.20
N THR A 693 -11.13 -29.75 14.72
CA THR A 693 -10.83 -29.52 13.32
C THR A 693 -10.43 -30.83 12.65
N THR A 694 -11.00 -31.10 11.50
CA THR A 694 -10.55 -32.22 10.65
C THR A 694 -9.83 -31.68 9.42
N THR A 695 -8.72 -32.32 9.06
CA THR A 695 -7.94 -31.96 7.86
C THR A 695 -7.66 -33.23 7.06
N GLN A 696 -7.85 -33.14 5.74
CA GLN A 696 -7.53 -34.24 4.82
C GLN A 696 -6.85 -33.66 3.58
N TRP A 697 -5.63 -34.13 3.33
CA TRP A 697 -4.85 -33.77 2.15
C TRP A 697 -5.04 -34.80 1.03
N ASN A 698 -5.29 -34.32 -0.20
CA ASN A 698 -5.30 -35.13 -1.39
C ASN A 698 -4.17 -34.67 -2.33
N PRO A 699 -3.07 -35.42 -2.42
CA PRO A 699 -1.94 -35.02 -3.27
C PRO A 699 -2.27 -35.09 -4.77
N THR A 700 -3.24 -35.93 -5.18
CA THR A 700 -3.54 -36.14 -6.60
C THR A 700 -4.06 -34.87 -7.28
N ASP A 701 -4.83 -34.06 -6.58
CA ASP A 701 -5.40 -32.81 -7.08
C ASP A 701 -4.89 -31.59 -6.35
N GLY A 702 -3.97 -31.75 -5.37
CA GLY A 702 -3.41 -30.67 -4.61
C GLY A 702 -4.46 -29.96 -3.75
N SER A 703 -5.36 -30.71 -3.13
CA SER A 703 -6.46 -30.14 -2.35
C SER A 703 -6.40 -30.50 -0.86
N LEU A 704 -6.74 -29.52 -0.01
CA LEU A 704 -6.93 -29.67 1.43
C LEU A 704 -8.42 -29.51 1.75
N THR A 705 -9.03 -30.56 2.32
CA THR A 705 -10.38 -30.47 2.90
C THR A 705 -10.25 -30.19 4.40
N VAL A 706 -10.89 -29.10 4.85
CA VAL A 706 -10.92 -28.68 6.26
C VAL A 706 -12.34 -28.69 6.77
N GLY A 707 -12.54 -29.30 7.93
CA GLY A 707 -13.80 -29.29 8.68
C GLY A 707 -13.70 -28.40 9.90
N LEU A 708 -14.61 -27.41 10.00
CA LEU A 708 -14.82 -26.53 11.16
C LEU A 708 -16.28 -26.67 11.58
N PRO A 709 -16.59 -27.54 12.55
CA PRO A 709 -17.99 -27.89 12.87
C PRO A 709 -18.76 -26.72 13.52
N ARG A 710 -18.08 -25.81 14.21
CA ARG A 710 -18.70 -24.62 14.82
C ARG A 710 -18.47 -23.39 13.94
N ALA A 711 -19.46 -22.51 13.86
CA ALA A 711 -19.30 -21.18 13.28
C ALA A 711 -18.42 -20.29 14.19
N ASN A 712 -17.89 -19.23 13.62
CA ASN A 712 -16.97 -18.28 14.27
C ASN A 712 -15.75 -18.98 14.86
N THR A 713 -15.19 -19.94 14.08
CA THR A 713 -13.95 -20.64 14.37
C THR A 713 -12.91 -20.38 13.29
N ALA A 714 -11.66 -20.44 13.70
CA ALA A 714 -10.53 -20.26 12.79
C ALA A 714 -9.40 -21.22 13.17
N VAL A 715 -8.58 -21.59 12.18
CA VAL A 715 -7.42 -22.45 12.37
C VAL A 715 -6.24 -21.99 11.54
N LEU A 716 -5.05 -22.20 12.09
CA LEU A 716 -3.79 -22.12 11.36
C LEU A 716 -3.31 -23.56 11.04
N VAL A 717 -3.15 -23.87 9.76
CA VAL A 717 -2.71 -25.18 9.28
C VAL A 717 -1.36 -25.03 8.58
N ARG A 718 -0.44 -25.93 8.86
CA ARG A 718 0.81 -26.12 8.10
C ARG A 718 0.70 -27.35 7.20
N LEU A 719 1.11 -27.20 5.94
CA LEU A 719 1.39 -28.28 5.01
C LEU A 719 2.89 -28.35 4.81
N GLY A 720 3.51 -29.40 5.32
CA GLY A 720 4.96 -29.63 5.21
C GLY A 720 5.24 -31.12 5.02
N ALA A 721 6.47 -31.49 4.66
CA ALA A 721 6.89 -32.88 4.71
C ALA A 721 6.74 -33.38 6.16
N GLY A 722 6.10 -34.53 6.35
CA GLY A 722 6.01 -35.15 7.67
C GLY A 722 7.42 -35.27 8.27
N ALA A 723 7.53 -35.01 9.57
CA ALA A 723 8.78 -35.31 10.27
C ALA A 723 9.09 -36.80 9.99
N ALA A 724 10.24 -37.07 9.37
CA ALA A 724 10.72 -38.42 9.27
C ALA A 724 10.87 -38.96 10.71
N GLU A 725 10.06 -39.99 11.05
CA GLU A 725 10.18 -40.72 12.33
C GLU A 725 11.57 -41.26 12.54
#